data_2996c8548af1be0151bc02548bc92dae
#
_entry.id   2996c8548af1be0151bc02548bc92dae
#
_cell.length_a   1.000
_cell.length_b   1.000
_cell.length_c   1.000
_cell.angle_alpha   90.00
_cell.angle_beta   90.00
_cell.angle_gamma   90.00
#
_symmetry.space_group_name_H-M   'P 1'
#
loop_
_entity.id
_entity.type
_entity.pdbx_description
1 polymer ?
#
loop_
_entity_poly.entity_id
_entity_poly.type
_entity_poly.pdbx_seq_one_letter_code
_entity_poly.pdbx_strand_id
1 'polypeptide(L)'
;MKRITLFCAVLAAALLSGGKAHATRFKGLQAVDKETLVIQFQDGDVRYRDNGTGPSAFLGHTFVDGDDTLVVFHPRLDPSVTGWTVTSEDDPDFGTVEVTPCRKSKPMHWDHTLTAELDHWLYLRLPKPMKEGCIYTVHIPAASGSDITSAKIQYYYWTRQSEAVHVNILGYSTREERKAADLYMWLGDGGARDYSAYEGKAVWLLNLDTWHAVKAGKVTFWKPASDSVNEAGRKNLTGSDVWNIDFTGSEPGRYCLVVEDVGRSMEFEIRDDIYFQPYRYSVRGYYYMRLQEPADPAHVWPVPRQPQFTPGVDPEGFVVYKTDLHPWHPDWRKNRGDVWDEPHFKAREESSFWAHRLPGNPVNMNVVGGHSDAFDWDRHLAHVSNIYDLLLPYILTGGRLSEDDLGIRESGNGIPDIVDEARNEVDFFLSIRDGEAYSQGVTNPDKDWTVMFQAGCTTMAAWANAANCAMLGEAFRIGGNKELQKYYTDEAIKAFRFASKQENLQLDDVQGIGDGSMRGRDFKQLAAAYLYNLTGEREWEDILAEESTVKGPDSPVIGTGRSAWWQVWGTSAYLTCPHERHYPELCENMAQSVIAQAYKKNMEPRLTRPSRRSADDPRWQVSENLQLVMLAHAITQDAAQKKELEQAMYDEAGWGLGRNPANIVEMTGLGERHITDCYTTGRNDGEPGTHPGQTPFNGTETWSPGNGGDAQIILKLCYPDWNTGGWPRQESFFNQRYFWVNGEFTPRETMRGKMALLGYLYGIR
;
A
#
# COMPACT_ATOMS: atom_id res chain seq x y z
N MET A 1 -2.43 -10.46 37.31
CA MET A 1 -1.47 -10.47 38.44
C MET A 1 -0.19 -11.24 38.14
N LYS A 2 -0.19 -12.44 37.52
CA LYS A 2 1.07 -13.17 37.24
C LYS A 2 1.97 -12.49 36.16
N ARG A 3 1.42 -11.76 35.20
CA ARG A 3 2.21 -11.01 34.19
C ARG A 3 2.90 -9.78 34.77
N ILE A 4 2.26 -9.08 35.71
CA ILE A 4 2.85 -7.91 36.39
C ILE A 4 4.05 -8.29 37.24
N THR A 5 4.00 -9.46 37.88
CA THR A 5 5.11 -9.96 38.73
C THR A 5 6.32 -10.39 37.89
N LEU A 6 6.09 -10.90 36.67
CA LEU A 6 7.16 -11.23 35.72
C LEU A 6 7.82 -9.95 35.16
N PHE A 7 7.01 -8.91 34.92
CA PHE A 7 7.47 -7.61 34.42
C PHE A 7 8.43 -6.92 35.42
N CYS A 8 8.10 -6.95 36.70
CA CYS A 8 9.00 -6.42 37.75
C CYS A 8 10.27 -7.28 37.96
N ALA A 9 10.20 -8.60 37.73
CA ALA A 9 11.35 -9.47 37.86
C ALA A 9 12.35 -9.31 36.70
N VAL A 10 11.87 -9.08 35.48
CA VAL A 10 12.73 -8.78 34.30
C VAL A 10 13.37 -7.40 34.45
N LEU A 11 12.64 -6.41 34.91
CA LEU A 11 13.21 -5.07 35.18
C LEU A 11 14.28 -5.12 36.30
N ALA A 12 14.08 -5.92 37.35
CA ALA A 12 15.05 -6.07 38.42
C ALA A 12 16.30 -6.86 37.98
N ALA A 13 16.15 -7.84 37.07
CA ALA A 13 17.27 -8.59 36.51
C ALA A 13 18.12 -7.75 35.54
N ALA A 14 17.48 -6.88 34.74
CA ALA A 14 18.19 -5.97 33.86
C ALA A 14 19.00 -4.90 34.60
N LEU A 15 18.56 -4.50 35.79
CA LEU A 15 19.29 -3.55 36.65
C LEU A 15 20.51 -4.15 37.36
N LEU A 16 20.66 -5.49 37.37
CA LEU A 16 21.75 -6.20 38.06
C LEU A 16 22.83 -6.75 37.13
N SER A 17 22.58 -6.79 35.83
CA SER A 17 23.63 -7.08 34.83
C SER A 17 24.36 -5.77 34.52
N GLY A 18 25.52 -5.55 35.13
CA GLY A 18 26.43 -4.47 34.81
C GLY A 18 27.01 -4.63 33.38
N GLY A 19 26.14 -4.64 32.36
CA GLY A 19 26.52 -4.63 30.96
C GLY A 19 27.26 -3.33 30.63
N LYS A 20 28.29 -3.39 29.84
CA LYS A 20 28.99 -2.21 29.30
C LYS A 20 27.93 -1.39 28.54
N ALA A 21 27.72 -0.15 28.96
CA ALA A 21 26.89 0.77 28.20
C ALA A 21 27.53 0.94 26.81
N HIS A 22 26.89 0.37 25.78
CA HIS A 22 27.31 0.61 24.40
C HIS A 22 26.93 2.03 24.00
N ALA A 23 27.77 2.68 23.24
CA ALA A 23 27.48 4.00 22.68
C ALA A 23 26.49 3.88 21.52
N THR A 24 25.70 4.94 21.30
CA THR A 24 24.82 5.02 20.11
C THR A 24 25.63 5.09 18.84
N ARG A 25 25.32 4.27 17.87
CA ARG A 25 26.10 4.12 16.64
C ARG A 25 25.86 5.27 15.67
N PHE A 26 26.95 5.84 15.18
CA PHE A 26 26.90 6.79 14.06
C PHE A 26 26.55 6.07 12.75
N LYS A 27 25.59 6.60 12.00
CA LYS A 27 25.14 6.07 10.71
C LYS A 27 25.55 6.96 9.53
N GLY A 28 25.65 8.27 9.72
CA GLY A 28 26.03 9.16 8.66
C GLY A 28 25.90 10.65 9.00
N LEU A 29 26.55 11.47 8.17
CA LEU A 29 26.45 12.92 8.18
C LEU A 29 26.13 13.38 6.76
N GLN A 30 25.06 14.15 6.58
CA GLN A 30 24.63 14.66 5.28
C GLN A 30 24.27 16.14 5.37
N ALA A 31 24.29 16.84 4.24
CA ALA A 31 23.74 18.19 4.13
C ALA A 31 22.29 18.09 3.66
N VAL A 32 21.39 18.70 4.41
CA VAL A 32 20.00 18.92 3.98
C VAL A 32 19.96 20.06 2.96
N ASP A 33 20.70 21.13 3.25
CA ASP A 33 20.95 22.28 2.38
C ASP A 33 22.22 23.02 2.89
N LYS A 34 22.56 24.16 2.29
CA LYS A 34 23.78 24.92 2.69
C LYS A 34 23.76 25.44 4.12
N GLU A 35 22.61 25.43 4.80
CA GLU A 35 22.45 25.96 6.16
C GLU A 35 21.99 24.91 7.17
N THR A 36 21.82 23.65 6.72
CA THR A 36 21.31 22.57 7.57
C THR A 36 22.06 21.28 7.33
N LEU A 37 22.63 20.71 8.39
CA LEU A 37 23.20 19.37 8.40
C LEU A 37 22.26 18.40 9.11
N VAL A 38 22.32 17.12 8.76
CA VAL A 38 21.69 16.03 9.51
C VAL A 38 22.71 14.99 9.88
N ILE A 39 22.73 14.59 11.15
CA ILE A 39 23.52 13.45 11.65
C ILE A 39 22.51 12.36 12.01
N GLN A 40 22.79 11.16 11.52
CA GLN A 40 21.98 9.98 11.80
C GLN A 40 22.72 9.08 12.78
N PHE A 41 21.99 8.61 13.79
CA PHE A 41 22.45 7.65 14.77
C PHE A 41 21.42 6.54 14.93
N GLN A 42 21.84 5.39 15.48
CA GLN A 42 20.97 4.26 15.75
C GLN A 42 21.32 3.64 17.08
N ASP A 43 20.31 3.43 17.92
CA ASP A 43 20.37 2.56 19.08
C ASP A 43 19.75 1.21 18.71
N GLY A 44 20.42 0.12 19.09
CA GLY A 44 19.95 -1.24 18.85
C GLY A 44 20.36 -1.83 17.50
N ASP A 45 20.22 -3.13 17.36
CA ASP A 45 20.44 -3.89 16.12
C ASP A 45 19.55 -5.13 16.14
N VAL A 46 18.38 -5.02 15.52
CA VAL A 46 17.41 -6.13 15.42
C VAL A 46 17.64 -6.87 14.11
N ARG A 47 17.80 -8.19 14.20
CA ARG A 47 18.04 -9.06 13.04
C ARG A 47 17.08 -10.23 13.06
N TYR A 48 16.55 -10.55 11.92
CA TYR A 48 15.75 -11.76 11.73
C TYR A 48 16.66 -12.99 11.61
N ARG A 49 16.25 -14.06 12.29
CA ARG A 49 16.89 -15.37 12.15
C ARG A 49 15.86 -16.49 12.29
N ASP A 50 16.14 -17.59 11.65
CA ASP A 50 15.38 -18.83 11.88
C ASP A 50 15.62 -19.34 13.31
N ASN A 51 14.56 -19.59 14.05
CA ASN A 51 14.61 -20.16 15.39
C ASN A 51 14.46 -21.68 15.39
N GLY A 52 14.36 -22.31 14.21
CA GLY A 52 14.21 -23.76 14.05
C GLY A 52 12.84 -24.31 14.40
N THR A 53 11.82 -23.49 14.59
CA THR A 53 10.46 -23.95 14.94
C THR A 53 9.53 -24.00 13.73
N GLY A 54 10.00 -23.60 12.57
CA GLY A 54 9.27 -23.68 11.32
C GLY A 54 8.22 -22.55 11.13
N PRO A 55 7.46 -22.60 10.03
CA PRO A 55 6.63 -21.49 9.58
C PRO A 55 5.44 -21.14 10.50
N SER A 56 5.02 -22.04 11.36
CA SER A 56 3.96 -21.79 12.33
C SER A 56 4.42 -21.13 13.63
N ALA A 57 5.71 -20.93 13.78
CA ALA A 57 6.25 -20.27 14.95
C ALA A 57 6.14 -18.77 14.82
N PHE A 58 5.02 -18.27 15.20
CA PHE A 58 4.75 -16.86 15.33
C PHE A 58 5.79 -16.22 16.20
N LEU A 59 6.64 -15.46 16.00
CA LEU A 59 7.53 -14.73 16.92
C LEU A 59 8.93 -15.28 17.14
N GLY A 60 9.35 -16.24 16.41
CA GLY A 60 10.62 -16.87 16.70
C GLY A 60 11.83 -16.34 15.94
N HIS A 61 11.65 -15.38 15.05
CA HIS A 61 12.63 -15.11 14.01
C HIS A 61 13.47 -13.86 14.20
N THR A 62 13.12 -13.03 15.18
CA THR A 62 13.87 -11.82 15.52
C THR A 62 14.67 -12.02 16.80
N PHE A 63 15.84 -11.43 16.81
CA PHE A 63 16.65 -11.34 18.01
C PHE A 63 17.43 -10.02 17.99
N VAL A 64 17.83 -9.60 19.16
CA VAL A 64 18.68 -8.43 19.32
C VAL A 64 20.11 -8.90 19.54
N ASP A 65 21.05 -8.27 18.85
CA ASP A 65 22.46 -8.58 18.95
C ASP A 65 23.10 -7.81 20.12
N GLY A 66 23.82 -8.52 20.97
CA GLY A 66 24.51 -7.92 22.11
C GLY A 66 23.59 -7.40 23.21
N ASP A 67 23.89 -6.19 23.70
CA ASP A 67 23.21 -5.56 24.84
C ASP A 67 22.04 -4.65 24.43
N ASP A 68 21.58 -4.75 23.20
CA ASP A 68 20.59 -3.86 22.60
C ASP A 68 19.18 -4.01 23.20
N THR A 69 18.94 -5.02 24.03
CA THR A 69 17.69 -5.25 24.74
C THR A 69 17.23 -4.08 25.61
N LEU A 70 18.12 -3.15 25.94
CA LEU A 70 17.79 -2.00 26.79
C LEU A 70 17.35 -0.76 25.98
N VAL A 71 17.50 -0.76 24.69
CA VAL A 71 17.25 0.44 23.87
C VAL A 71 15.82 0.95 23.95
N VAL A 72 14.85 0.05 24.05
CA VAL A 72 13.43 0.40 24.11
C VAL A 72 13.08 1.24 25.35
N PHE A 73 13.77 1.01 26.46
CA PHE A 73 13.48 1.68 27.74
C PHE A 73 14.44 2.83 28.01
N HIS A 74 15.66 2.74 27.50
CA HIS A 74 16.75 3.63 27.84
C HIS A 74 17.56 4.03 26.61
N PRO A 75 17.02 4.93 25.74
CA PRO A 75 17.81 5.47 24.64
C PRO A 75 19.12 6.04 25.17
N ARG A 76 20.21 5.69 24.49
CA ARG A 76 21.57 6.07 24.94
C ARG A 76 21.97 7.46 24.49
N LEU A 77 21.40 7.91 23.36
CA LEU A 77 21.68 9.21 22.82
C LEU A 77 21.01 10.33 23.62
N ASP A 78 21.78 11.25 24.15
CA ASP A 78 21.30 12.50 24.71
C ASP A 78 21.78 13.69 23.88
N PRO A 79 21.01 14.15 22.91
CA PRO A 79 21.39 15.30 22.08
C PRO A 79 21.20 16.65 22.78
N SER A 80 20.61 16.68 23.97
CA SER A 80 20.39 17.93 24.74
C SER A 80 21.66 18.46 25.42
N VAL A 81 22.74 17.63 25.47
CA VAL A 81 24.03 18.09 26.01
C VAL A 81 24.58 19.26 25.19
N THR A 82 25.14 20.22 25.88
CA THR A 82 25.78 21.38 25.27
C THR A 82 27.16 21.07 24.68
N GLY A 83 27.66 21.92 23.82
CA GLY A 83 28.99 21.79 23.24
C GLY A 83 29.03 21.19 21.84
N TRP A 84 27.89 21.07 21.17
CA TRP A 84 27.87 20.80 19.74
C TRP A 84 28.39 21.99 18.98
N THR A 85 29.44 21.79 18.18
CA THR A 85 30.05 22.86 17.37
C THR A 85 30.29 22.36 15.95
N VAL A 86 30.35 23.30 15.02
CA VAL A 86 30.77 23.06 13.64
C VAL A 86 31.91 24.00 13.31
N THR A 87 32.97 23.45 12.71
CA THR A 87 34.13 24.21 12.30
C THR A 87 34.47 23.94 10.83
N SER A 88 35.21 24.86 10.22
CA SER A 88 35.81 24.65 8.92
C SER A 88 37.26 25.14 8.94
N GLU A 89 38.15 24.37 8.33
CA GLU A 89 39.58 24.72 8.20
C GLU A 89 39.86 25.51 6.92
N ASP A 90 39.03 25.34 5.92
CA ASP A 90 39.18 25.90 4.56
C ASP A 90 38.11 26.94 4.19
N ASP A 91 37.16 27.23 5.10
CA ASP A 91 36.28 28.41 5.04
C ASP A 91 36.62 29.40 6.17
N PRO A 92 37.50 30.37 5.94
CA PRO A 92 37.96 31.27 7.00
C PRO A 92 36.86 32.17 7.55
N ASP A 93 35.79 32.40 6.80
CA ASP A 93 34.66 33.23 7.24
C ASP A 93 33.68 32.46 8.15
N PHE A 94 33.76 31.14 8.16
CA PHE A 94 32.88 30.28 8.96
C PHE A 94 33.30 30.28 10.44
N GLY A 95 34.57 29.98 10.71
CA GLY A 95 35.11 29.86 12.05
C GLY A 95 34.56 28.67 12.83
N THR A 96 34.32 28.86 14.13
CA THR A 96 33.64 27.92 15.01
C THR A 96 32.24 28.44 15.34
N VAL A 97 31.24 27.63 15.08
CA VAL A 97 29.85 27.97 15.42
C VAL A 97 29.27 26.94 16.39
N GLU A 98 28.59 27.43 17.43
CA GLU A 98 27.83 26.57 18.33
C GLU A 98 26.46 26.30 17.71
N VAL A 99 25.95 25.06 17.87
CA VAL A 99 24.67 24.64 17.36
C VAL A 99 23.93 23.83 18.42
N THR A 100 22.62 23.92 18.40
CA THR A 100 21.74 23.06 19.22
C THR A 100 20.99 22.13 18.28
N PRO A 101 21.13 20.82 18.41
CA PRO A 101 20.41 19.89 17.56
C PRO A 101 18.91 19.95 17.78
N CYS A 102 18.14 20.04 16.70
CA CYS A 102 16.74 19.60 16.68
C CYS A 102 16.70 18.11 16.32
N ARG A 103 15.66 17.39 16.70
CA ARG A 103 15.65 15.96 16.39
C ARG A 103 14.29 15.39 16.08
N LYS A 104 14.28 14.28 15.35
CA LYS A 104 13.23 13.27 15.38
C LYS A 104 13.84 11.90 15.66
N SER A 105 13.08 11.03 16.33
CA SER A 105 13.47 9.63 16.54
C SER A 105 12.30 8.72 16.26
N LYS A 106 12.56 7.62 15.58
CA LYS A 106 11.56 6.62 15.22
C LYS A 106 12.02 5.23 15.63
N PRO A 107 11.16 4.43 16.28
CA PRO A 107 11.42 3.01 16.47
C PRO A 107 11.29 2.29 15.12
N MET A 108 12.29 1.47 14.83
CA MET A 108 12.34 0.64 13.63
C MET A 108 12.64 -0.80 14.05
N HIS A 109 12.26 -1.77 13.24
CA HIS A 109 12.60 -3.19 13.44
C HIS A 109 12.32 -3.71 14.87
N TRP A 110 11.05 -3.78 15.24
CA TRP A 110 10.64 -4.30 16.54
C TRP A 110 10.51 -5.81 16.52
N ASP A 111 11.06 -6.49 17.53
CA ASP A 111 11.11 -7.94 17.62
C ASP A 111 9.98 -8.56 18.47
N HIS A 112 8.95 -7.82 18.82
CA HIS A 112 7.83 -8.23 19.64
C HIS A 112 8.19 -8.54 21.12
N THR A 113 9.45 -8.50 21.49
CA THR A 113 9.91 -8.71 22.87
C THR A 113 10.15 -7.41 23.63
N LEU A 114 9.62 -6.30 23.12
CA LEU A 114 9.81 -4.94 23.61
C LEU A 114 11.20 -4.36 23.27
N THR A 115 11.83 -4.91 22.25
CA THR A 115 13.11 -4.41 21.73
C THR A 115 12.93 -3.94 20.31
N ALA A 116 13.45 -2.76 20.00
CA ALA A 116 13.43 -2.17 18.67
C ALA A 116 14.74 -1.47 18.38
N GLU A 117 15.07 -1.29 17.13
CA GLU A 117 16.02 -0.25 16.75
C GLU A 117 15.37 1.10 16.93
N LEU A 118 16.14 2.08 17.37
CA LEU A 118 15.69 3.46 17.50
C LEU A 118 16.57 4.34 16.65
N ASP A 119 16.06 4.81 15.53
CA ASP A 119 16.74 5.69 14.62
C ASP A 119 16.56 7.15 15.04
N HIS A 120 17.66 7.90 15.02
CA HIS A 120 17.71 9.31 15.39
C HIS A 120 18.20 10.15 14.22
N TRP A 121 17.50 11.22 13.91
CA TRP A 121 17.92 12.29 13.01
C TRP A 121 18.13 13.57 13.81
N LEU A 122 19.38 14.02 13.88
CA LEU A 122 19.73 15.27 14.54
C LEU A 122 20.04 16.32 13.49
N TYR A 123 19.23 17.35 13.45
CA TYR A 123 19.35 18.44 12.51
C TYR A 123 20.09 19.62 13.16
N LEU A 124 21.14 20.07 12.51
CA LEU A 124 21.98 21.19 12.95
C LEU A 124 21.70 22.37 12.02
N ARG A 125 21.01 23.39 12.52
CA ARG A 125 20.83 24.65 11.80
C ARG A 125 22.07 25.51 11.99
N LEU A 126 22.72 25.85 10.88
CA LEU A 126 23.96 26.63 10.89
C LEU A 126 23.61 28.12 10.85
N PRO A 127 24.22 28.97 11.70
CA PRO A 127 24.01 30.40 11.66
C PRO A 127 24.67 31.09 10.47
N LYS A 128 25.52 30.36 9.76
CA LYS A 128 26.18 30.80 8.53
C LYS A 128 26.08 29.69 7.47
N PRO A 129 25.87 30.04 6.20
CA PRO A 129 25.83 29.06 5.14
C PRO A 129 27.20 28.45 4.88
N MET A 130 27.20 27.16 4.51
CA MET A 130 28.38 26.48 4.00
C MET A 130 28.74 26.96 2.60
N LYS A 131 30.02 27.04 2.28
CA LYS A 131 30.53 27.32 0.92
C LYS A 131 30.86 26.04 0.18
N GLU A 132 30.55 26.02 -1.10
CA GLU A 132 30.87 24.89 -1.97
C GLU A 132 32.37 24.59 -1.96
N GLY A 133 32.69 23.30 -1.90
CA GLY A 133 34.04 22.77 -1.91
C GLY A 133 34.70 22.74 -0.54
N CYS A 134 34.20 23.48 0.45
CA CYS A 134 34.79 23.53 1.79
C CYS A 134 34.35 22.32 2.65
N ILE A 135 35.25 21.97 3.58
CA ILE A 135 35.08 20.84 4.51
C ILE A 135 34.64 21.37 5.86
N TYR A 136 33.56 20.79 6.38
CA TYR A 136 33.01 21.12 7.68
C TYR A 136 33.13 19.92 8.62
N THR A 137 33.56 20.19 9.85
CA THR A 137 33.67 19.19 10.92
C THR A 137 32.60 19.46 11.98
N VAL A 138 31.72 18.53 12.19
CA VAL A 138 30.80 18.53 13.33
C VAL A 138 31.53 17.89 14.52
N HIS A 139 31.64 18.61 15.62
CA HIS A 139 32.17 18.11 16.90
C HIS A 139 31.01 17.69 17.78
N ILE A 140 31.07 16.47 18.26
CA ILE A 140 30.00 15.79 19.01
C ILE A 140 30.48 15.68 20.46
N PRO A 141 29.73 16.23 21.43
CA PRO A 141 30.08 16.12 22.84
C PRO A 141 30.16 14.65 23.29
N ALA A 142 31.20 14.24 23.94
CA ALA A 142 31.35 12.87 24.47
C ALA A 142 30.20 12.49 25.44
N ALA A 143 29.62 13.45 26.14
CA ALA A 143 28.47 13.25 27.02
C ALA A 143 27.19 12.92 26.29
N SER A 144 27.12 13.07 24.95
CA SER A 144 25.94 12.74 24.15
C SER A 144 25.64 11.23 24.06
N GLY A 145 26.60 10.37 24.43
CA GLY A 145 26.46 8.92 24.31
C GLY A 145 26.77 8.36 22.93
N SER A 146 27.26 9.20 22.00
CA SER A 146 27.67 8.78 20.66
C SER A 146 28.97 7.95 20.71
N ASP A 147 29.11 7.03 19.75
CA ASP A 147 30.34 6.23 19.54
C ASP A 147 31.48 7.02 18.85
N ILE A 148 31.16 8.22 18.35
CA ILE A 148 32.16 9.12 17.76
C ILE A 148 32.11 10.51 18.38
N THR A 149 33.24 11.26 18.27
CA THR A 149 33.34 12.64 18.77
C THR A 149 33.39 13.68 17.66
N SER A 150 33.47 13.26 16.42
CA SER A 150 33.42 14.18 15.27
C SER A 150 33.09 13.44 13.99
N ALA A 151 32.48 14.17 13.05
CA ALA A 151 32.23 13.73 11.68
C ALA A 151 32.53 14.86 10.71
N LYS A 152 33.01 14.52 9.51
CA LYS A 152 33.36 15.49 8.46
C LYS A 152 32.49 15.33 7.23
N ILE A 153 32.18 16.47 6.61
CA ILE A 153 31.50 16.54 5.31
C ILE A 153 32.15 17.62 4.45
N GLN A 154 32.41 17.31 3.19
CA GLN A 154 32.68 18.33 2.19
C GLN A 154 31.36 18.77 1.60
N TYR A 155 31.02 20.05 1.71
CA TYR A 155 29.78 20.56 1.12
C TYR A 155 29.97 20.83 -0.37
N TYR A 156 29.18 20.12 -1.19
CA TYR A 156 29.15 20.30 -2.64
C TYR A 156 27.79 19.86 -3.17
N TYR A 157 26.86 20.79 -3.39
CA TYR A 157 25.48 20.45 -3.67
C TYR A 157 25.30 19.65 -4.98
N TRP A 158 26.25 19.68 -5.90
CA TRP A 158 26.25 18.86 -7.10
C TRP A 158 26.41 17.36 -6.84
N THR A 159 27.05 16.98 -5.76
CA THR A 159 27.36 15.57 -5.47
C THR A 159 26.74 15.06 -4.19
N ARG A 160 26.34 15.96 -3.29
CA ARG A 160 25.76 15.56 -2.01
C ARG A 160 24.26 15.40 -2.12
N GLN A 161 23.77 14.24 -1.69
CA GLN A 161 22.38 13.92 -1.62
C GLN A 161 21.72 14.70 -0.48
N SER A 162 20.52 15.23 -0.73
CA SER A 162 19.69 15.89 0.26
C SER A 162 18.38 15.14 0.43
N GLU A 163 18.02 14.83 1.67
CA GLU A 163 16.75 14.19 2.01
C GLU A 163 15.54 15.11 1.72
N ALA A 164 15.76 16.42 1.55
CA ALA A 164 14.70 17.38 1.27
C ALA A 164 14.23 17.40 -0.20
N VAL A 165 14.97 16.74 -1.11
CA VAL A 165 14.65 16.70 -2.53
C VAL A 165 13.93 15.40 -2.86
N HIS A 166 12.60 15.46 -3.00
CA HIS A 166 11.74 14.29 -3.16
C HIS A 166 11.39 14.07 -4.63
N VAL A 167 11.73 12.89 -5.11
CA VAL A 167 11.47 12.44 -6.50
C VAL A 167 10.84 11.04 -6.50
N ASN A 168 10.25 10.64 -7.61
CA ASN A 168 9.99 9.23 -7.86
C ASN A 168 11.35 8.53 -8.04
N ILE A 169 11.79 7.78 -7.04
CA ILE A 169 13.13 7.17 -7.03
C ILE A 169 13.27 5.95 -7.93
N LEU A 170 12.16 5.36 -8.41
CA LEU A 170 12.23 4.38 -9.49
C LEU A 170 12.43 5.07 -10.84
N GLY A 171 11.70 6.15 -11.07
CA GLY A 171 11.86 6.93 -12.26
C GLY A 171 10.54 7.41 -12.87
N TYR A 172 10.68 7.94 -14.08
CA TYR A 172 9.63 8.62 -14.80
C TYR A 172 9.48 8.07 -16.22
N SER A 173 8.26 8.09 -16.75
CA SER A 173 8.03 7.77 -18.14
C SER A 173 8.58 8.86 -19.08
N THR A 174 9.12 8.47 -20.22
CA THR A 174 9.47 9.41 -21.29
C THR A 174 8.26 10.23 -21.79
N ARG A 175 7.05 9.67 -21.64
CA ARG A 175 5.79 10.31 -22.02
C ARG A 175 5.31 11.37 -21.03
N GLU A 176 5.79 11.33 -19.80
CA GLU A 176 5.42 12.27 -18.76
C GLU A 176 6.05 13.64 -19.06
N GLU A 177 5.26 14.56 -19.62
CA GLU A 177 5.75 15.88 -20.03
C GLU A 177 6.25 16.70 -18.83
N ARG A 178 5.53 16.65 -17.70
CA ARG A 178 5.88 17.26 -16.43
C ARG A 178 6.17 16.16 -15.40
N LYS A 179 7.38 16.10 -14.95
CA LYS A 179 7.84 15.15 -13.92
C LYS A 179 7.76 15.81 -12.54
N ALA A 180 6.90 15.26 -11.67
CA ALA A 180 6.65 15.85 -10.36
C ALA A 180 7.82 15.62 -9.40
N ALA A 181 8.30 16.68 -8.76
CA ALA A 181 9.28 16.62 -7.69
C ALA A 181 9.03 17.75 -6.69
N ASP A 182 9.35 17.51 -5.42
CA ASP A 182 9.05 18.39 -4.32
C ASP A 182 10.30 18.70 -3.49
N LEU A 183 10.34 19.91 -2.93
CA LEU A 183 11.34 20.35 -1.96
C LEU A 183 10.62 20.71 -0.66
N TYR A 184 10.86 19.93 0.39
CA TYR A 184 10.37 20.22 1.75
C TYR A 184 11.11 19.37 2.78
N MET A 185 11.07 19.77 4.06
CA MET A 185 11.66 19.00 5.15
C MET A 185 11.05 19.34 6.50
N TRP A 186 10.72 18.33 7.28
CA TRP A 186 10.35 18.46 8.69
C TRP A 186 11.53 18.03 9.58
N LEU A 187 11.94 18.90 10.50
CA LEU A 187 13.12 18.74 11.33
C LEU A 187 12.79 18.22 12.74
N GLY A 188 11.72 17.45 12.89
CA GLY A 188 11.28 16.99 14.20
C GLY A 188 10.82 18.14 15.11
N ASP A 189 11.34 18.24 16.32
CA ASP A 189 11.05 19.32 17.25
C ASP A 189 11.54 20.70 16.76
N GLY A 190 12.38 20.73 15.74
CA GLY A 190 12.74 21.96 15.03
C GLY A 190 11.66 22.48 14.08
N GLY A 191 10.58 21.74 13.85
CA GLY A 191 9.49 22.11 12.96
C GLY A 191 9.87 22.12 11.48
N ALA A 192 9.21 22.95 10.69
CA ALA A 192 9.45 23.08 9.26
C ALA A 192 10.82 23.66 8.92
N ARG A 193 11.46 23.16 7.84
CA ARG A 193 12.55 23.87 7.16
C ARG A 193 11.91 24.88 6.18
N ASP A 194 12.22 26.14 6.38
CA ASP A 194 11.74 27.21 5.48
C ASP A 194 12.65 27.33 4.26
N TYR A 195 12.08 27.09 3.07
CA TYR A 195 12.77 27.23 1.79
C TYR A 195 12.37 28.50 1.03
N SER A 196 11.74 29.48 1.66
CA SER A 196 11.30 30.73 1.00
C SER A 196 12.49 31.49 0.37
N ALA A 197 13.67 31.46 1.00
CA ALA A 197 14.88 32.08 0.45
C ALA A 197 15.44 31.35 -0.80
N TYR A 198 14.94 30.17 -1.10
CA TYR A 198 15.36 29.37 -2.27
C TYR A 198 14.43 29.55 -3.47
N GLU A 199 13.35 30.32 -3.35
CA GLU A 199 12.44 30.59 -4.45
C GLU A 199 13.20 31.20 -5.65
N GLY A 200 12.93 30.64 -6.85
CA GLY A 200 13.61 31.03 -8.08
C GLY A 200 14.96 30.35 -8.32
N LYS A 201 15.53 29.64 -7.34
CA LYS A 201 16.76 28.86 -7.53
C LYS A 201 16.61 27.85 -8.64
N ALA A 202 17.72 27.58 -9.34
CA ALA A 202 17.73 26.68 -10.48
C ALA A 202 17.59 25.21 -10.02
N VAL A 203 16.80 24.46 -10.82
CA VAL A 203 16.73 23.00 -10.77
C VAL A 203 17.35 22.44 -12.04
N TRP A 204 18.32 21.58 -11.87
CA TRP A 204 19.09 20.96 -12.94
C TRP A 204 18.78 19.48 -13.04
N LEU A 205 18.61 18.96 -14.25
CA LEU A 205 18.58 17.53 -14.52
C LEU A 205 20.01 17.10 -14.90
N LEU A 206 20.63 16.32 -14.03
CA LEU A 206 21.98 15.81 -14.22
C LEU A 206 21.91 14.36 -14.71
N ASN A 207 22.40 14.12 -15.92
CA ASN A 207 22.61 12.78 -16.45
C ASN A 207 23.83 12.15 -15.77
N LEU A 208 23.66 11.02 -15.11
CA LEU A 208 24.69 10.36 -14.31
C LEU A 208 25.72 9.57 -15.14
N ASP A 209 25.35 9.22 -16.37
CA ASP A 209 26.25 8.47 -17.28
C ASP A 209 27.22 9.41 -18.01
N THR A 210 26.78 10.62 -18.30
CA THR A 210 27.58 11.61 -19.06
C THR A 210 28.05 12.80 -18.22
N TRP A 211 27.54 12.96 -17.01
CA TRP A 211 27.75 14.12 -16.13
C TRP A 211 27.35 15.45 -16.78
N HIS A 212 26.45 15.39 -17.75
CA HIS A 212 25.90 16.58 -18.38
C HIS A 212 24.65 17.03 -17.65
N ALA A 213 24.60 18.31 -17.27
CA ALA A 213 23.49 18.93 -16.59
C ALA A 213 22.77 19.94 -17.49
N VAL A 214 21.45 19.87 -17.52
CA VAL A 214 20.61 20.86 -18.20
C VAL A 214 19.68 21.52 -17.18
N LYS A 215 19.43 22.83 -17.33
CA LYS A 215 18.45 23.51 -16.51
C LYS A 215 17.07 23.03 -16.89
N ALA A 216 16.38 22.38 -15.96
CA ALA A 216 15.10 21.71 -16.21
C ALA A 216 13.91 22.36 -15.49
N GLY A 217 14.19 23.21 -14.46
CA GLY A 217 13.14 23.89 -13.72
C GLY A 217 13.68 24.96 -12.78
N LYS A 218 12.87 25.40 -11.87
CA LYS A 218 13.21 26.31 -10.78
C LYS A 218 12.34 26.00 -9.55
N VAL A 219 12.83 26.34 -8.36
CA VAL A 219 12.05 26.27 -7.12
C VAL A 219 10.92 27.29 -7.17
N THR A 220 9.69 26.83 -6.95
CA THR A 220 8.50 27.70 -6.85
C THR A 220 7.62 27.23 -5.69
N PHE A 221 7.04 28.17 -4.95
CA PHE A 221 6.11 27.81 -3.89
C PHE A 221 4.91 27.02 -4.44
N TRP A 222 4.55 25.93 -3.74
CA TRP A 222 3.38 25.12 -4.08
C TRP A 222 2.24 25.31 -3.08
N LYS A 223 2.39 24.77 -1.86
CA LYS A 223 1.35 24.82 -0.83
C LYS A 223 1.95 24.92 0.56
N PRO A 224 1.25 25.56 1.51
CA PRO A 224 1.65 25.54 2.91
C PRO A 224 1.49 24.16 3.53
N ALA A 225 2.25 23.89 4.59
CA ALA A 225 2.19 22.65 5.36
C ALA A 225 0.79 22.35 5.89
N SER A 226 0.10 23.39 6.32
CA SER A 226 -1.26 23.32 6.82
C SER A 226 -2.11 24.42 6.19
N ASP A 227 -3.18 24.01 5.56
CA ASP A 227 -4.23 24.88 5.06
C ASP A 227 -5.53 24.51 5.76
N SER A 228 -6.08 25.43 6.54
CA SER A 228 -7.29 25.21 7.33
C SER A 228 -8.53 24.90 6.49
N VAL A 229 -8.49 25.17 5.19
CA VAL A 229 -9.63 25.01 4.27
C VAL A 229 -9.43 23.83 3.33
N ASN A 230 -8.24 23.67 2.76
CA ASN A 230 -8.00 22.83 1.58
C ASN A 230 -7.10 21.64 1.85
N GLU A 231 -6.34 21.61 2.94
CA GLU A 231 -5.50 20.47 3.23
C GLU A 231 -6.34 19.30 3.76
N ALA A 232 -5.99 18.13 3.34
CA ALA A 232 -6.42 16.81 3.76
C ALA A 232 -7.15 16.77 5.11
N GLY A 233 -8.44 17.12 5.14
CA GLY A 233 -9.23 17.17 6.37
C GLY A 233 -8.69 18.11 7.45
N ARG A 234 -7.97 19.17 7.08
CA ARG A 234 -7.30 20.15 7.96
C ARG A 234 -6.14 19.56 8.77
N LYS A 235 -5.48 18.56 8.23
CA LYS A 235 -4.35 17.90 8.87
C LYS A 235 -3.04 18.41 8.28
N ASN A 236 -2.00 18.48 9.11
CA ASN A 236 -0.65 18.72 8.64
C ASN A 236 -0.11 17.44 7.99
N LEU A 237 0.07 17.44 6.67
CA LEU A 237 0.54 16.25 5.94
C LEU A 237 2.06 16.12 5.95
N THR A 238 2.77 17.22 5.71
CA THR A 238 4.21 17.20 5.39
C THR A 238 5.10 17.78 6.49
N GLY A 239 4.53 18.53 7.42
CA GLY A 239 5.28 19.19 8.49
C GLY A 239 6.12 20.38 8.04
N SER A 240 6.10 20.68 6.76
CA SER A 240 6.83 21.77 6.11
C SER A 240 6.02 22.27 4.93
N ASP A 241 6.09 23.55 4.65
CA ASP A 241 5.61 24.06 3.37
C ASP A 241 6.31 23.35 2.24
N VAL A 242 5.62 23.17 1.11
CA VAL A 242 6.12 22.44 -0.07
C VAL A 242 6.39 23.40 -1.20
N TRP A 243 7.60 23.32 -1.74
CA TRP A 243 8.02 23.96 -2.97
C TRP A 243 8.06 22.96 -4.10
N ASN A 244 7.54 23.35 -5.24
CA ASN A 244 7.56 22.61 -6.48
C ASN A 244 8.93 22.76 -7.12
N ILE A 245 9.55 21.64 -7.50
CA ILE A 245 10.76 21.54 -8.27
C ILE A 245 10.56 20.66 -9.50
N ASP A 246 9.35 20.69 -10.07
CA ASP A 246 9.00 19.93 -11.25
C ASP A 246 9.97 20.24 -12.40
N PHE A 247 10.19 19.22 -13.19
CA PHE A 247 11.14 19.30 -14.29
C PHE A 247 10.59 18.66 -15.57
N THR A 248 11.29 18.93 -16.67
CA THR A 248 11.04 18.33 -17.97
C THR A 248 12.27 17.57 -18.43
N GLY A 249 12.08 16.56 -19.25
CA GLY A 249 13.12 15.72 -19.82
C GLY A 249 12.52 14.40 -20.29
N SER A 250 12.84 13.97 -21.50
CA SER A 250 12.27 12.74 -22.08
C SER A 250 13.33 11.76 -22.59
N GLU A 251 14.61 12.15 -22.57
CA GLU A 251 15.68 11.25 -23.01
C GLU A 251 15.86 10.11 -22.01
N PRO A 252 15.84 8.85 -22.46
CA PRO A 252 16.13 7.72 -21.60
C PRO A 252 17.52 7.79 -20.96
N GLY A 253 17.65 7.38 -19.70
CA GLY A 253 18.92 7.38 -18.99
C GLY A 253 18.78 7.41 -17.49
N ARG A 254 19.92 7.48 -16.79
CA ARG A 254 19.99 7.59 -15.34
C ARG A 254 20.26 9.04 -14.93
N TYR A 255 19.50 9.52 -13.97
CA TYR A 255 19.48 10.94 -13.62
C TYR A 255 19.39 11.16 -12.10
N CYS A 256 19.71 12.37 -11.69
CA CYS A 256 19.24 12.98 -10.46
C CYS A 256 18.86 14.44 -10.70
N LEU A 257 18.02 15.01 -9.86
CA LEU A 257 17.82 16.45 -9.79
C LEU A 257 18.90 17.07 -8.91
N VAL A 258 19.40 18.23 -9.31
CA VAL A 258 20.27 19.08 -8.49
C VAL A 258 19.54 20.39 -8.24
N VAL A 259 19.30 20.71 -6.98
CA VAL A 259 18.71 21.98 -6.56
C VAL A 259 19.82 22.89 -6.05
N GLU A 260 19.96 24.05 -6.66
CA GLU A 260 21.00 25.03 -6.32
C GLU A 260 20.98 25.37 -4.84
N ASP A 261 22.13 25.26 -4.16
CA ASP A 261 22.32 25.51 -2.72
C ASP A 261 21.66 24.50 -1.77
N VAL A 262 20.99 23.48 -2.30
CA VAL A 262 20.36 22.41 -1.50
C VAL A 262 21.15 21.11 -1.60
N GLY A 263 21.12 20.48 -2.74
CA GLY A 263 21.74 19.18 -2.96
C GLY A 263 21.10 18.45 -4.14
N ARG A 264 21.45 17.19 -4.31
CA ARG A 264 20.83 16.34 -5.31
C ARG A 264 19.78 15.41 -4.71
N SER A 265 18.80 15.03 -5.53
CA SER A 265 17.87 13.96 -5.20
C SER A 265 18.54 12.59 -5.12
N MET A 266 17.79 11.57 -4.70
CA MET A 266 18.06 10.19 -5.06
C MET A 266 18.19 10.04 -6.58
N GLU A 267 18.88 8.98 -7.02
CA GLU A 267 18.97 8.62 -8.44
C GLU A 267 17.63 8.05 -8.92
N PHE A 268 17.34 8.24 -10.20
CA PHE A 268 16.15 7.70 -10.85
C PHE A 268 16.42 7.46 -12.34
N GLU A 269 15.54 6.70 -12.98
CA GLU A 269 15.61 6.47 -14.41
C GLU A 269 14.51 7.23 -15.17
N ILE A 270 14.75 7.57 -16.42
CA ILE A 270 13.72 7.96 -17.39
C ILE A 270 13.65 6.86 -18.44
N ARG A 271 12.51 6.19 -18.56
CA ARG A 271 12.31 5.06 -19.48
C ARG A 271 10.86 4.97 -19.93
N ASP A 272 10.62 4.39 -21.10
CA ASP A 272 9.25 4.14 -21.61
C ASP A 272 8.50 3.10 -20.76
N ASP A 273 9.20 2.07 -20.32
CA ASP A 273 8.66 0.93 -19.60
C ASP A 273 8.85 1.01 -18.07
N ILE A 274 9.04 2.23 -17.53
CA ILE A 274 9.35 2.43 -16.12
C ILE A 274 8.32 1.78 -15.18
N TYR A 275 7.05 1.69 -15.59
CA TYR A 275 5.98 1.08 -14.81
C TYR A 275 5.89 -0.45 -14.94
N PHE A 276 6.75 -1.10 -15.76
CA PHE A 276 6.74 -2.55 -15.89
C PHE A 276 7.06 -3.27 -14.57
N GLN A 277 8.15 -2.90 -13.90
CA GLN A 277 8.51 -3.55 -12.64
C GLN A 277 7.50 -3.28 -11.53
N PRO A 278 7.00 -2.06 -11.30
CA PRO A 278 5.89 -1.81 -10.38
C PRO A 278 4.64 -2.66 -10.68
N TYR A 279 4.25 -2.78 -11.93
CA TYR A 279 3.15 -3.65 -12.37
C TYR A 279 3.43 -5.12 -12.05
N ARG A 280 4.60 -5.64 -12.47
CA ARG A 280 5.02 -7.01 -12.22
C ARG A 280 5.02 -7.35 -10.73
N TYR A 281 5.60 -6.49 -9.90
CA TYR A 281 5.64 -6.69 -8.45
C TYR A 281 4.25 -6.65 -7.83
N SER A 282 3.34 -5.84 -8.32
CA SER A 282 1.95 -5.82 -7.87
C SER A 282 1.23 -7.14 -8.14
N VAL A 283 1.38 -7.72 -9.33
CA VAL A 283 0.82 -9.05 -9.65
C VAL A 283 1.44 -10.12 -8.75
N ARG A 284 2.76 -10.06 -8.54
CA ARG A 284 3.45 -10.98 -7.64
C ARG A 284 3.01 -10.83 -6.18
N GLY A 285 2.61 -9.64 -5.75
CA GLY A 285 2.04 -9.40 -4.43
C GLY A 285 0.76 -10.20 -4.21
N TYR A 286 -0.12 -10.24 -5.20
CA TYR A 286 -1.30 -11.11 -5.18
C TYR A 286 -0.89 -12.59 -5.17
N TYR A 287 0.01 -13.00 -6.04
CA TYR A 287 0.49 -14.38 -6.12
C TYR A 287 1.03 -14.89 -4.77
N TYR A 288 1.79 -14.06 -4.04
CA TYR A 288 2.27 -14.42 -2.71
C TYR A 288 1.17 -14.59 -1.67
N MET A 289 0.01 -13.99 -1.88
CA MET A 289 -1.15 -14.12 -0.98
C MET A 289 -2.12 -15.25 -1.38
N ARG A 290 -1.82 -16.04 -2.43
CA ARG A 290 -2.65 -17.17 -2.84
C ARG A 290 -2.73 -18.24 -1.76
N LEU A 291 -3.91 -18.82 -1.60
CA LEU A 291 -4.10 -20.06 -0.86
C LEU A 291 -3.56 -21.26 -1.63
N GLN A 292 -3.16 -22.30 -0.89
CA GLN A 292 -2.82 -23.62 -1.42
C GLN A 292 -1.73 -23.59 -2.51
N GLU A 293 -1.05 -22.47 -2.67
CA GLU A 293 0.02 -22.32 -3.64
C GLU A 293 1.28 -23.04 -3.15
N PRO A 294 1.87 -23.95 -3.94
CA PRO A 294 3.11 -24.61 -3.59
C PRO A 294 4.26 -23.62 -3.39
N ALA A 295 5.17 -23.93 -2.48
CA ALA A 295 6.41 -23.18 -2.27
C ALA A 295 7.47 -23.62 -3.32
N ASP A 296 7.17 -23.51 -4.60
CA ASP A 296 8.10 -23.86 -5.68
C ASP A 296 9.13 -22.74 -5.88
N PRO A 297 10.44 -23.00 -5.69
CA PRO A 297 11.49 -22.00 -5.90
C PRO A 297 11.49 -21.34 -7.27
N ALA A 298 10.92 -21.97 -8.29
CA ALA A 298 10.78 -21.38 -9.61
C ALA A 298 9.86 -20.15 -9.62
N HIS A 299 8.90 -20.09 -8.71
CA HIS A 299 7.87 -19.07 -8.66
C HIS A 299 7.89 -18.25 -7.36
N VAL A 300 8.44 -18.77 -6.26
CA VAL A 300 8.57 -18.06 -4.99
C VAL A 300 9.97 -17.46 -4.83
N TRP A 301 10.16 -16.31 -5.42
CA TRP A 301 11.41 -15.54 -5.39
C TRP A 301 11.09 -14.03 -5.28
N PRO A 302 11.94 -13.17 -4.74
CA PRO A 302 13.30 -13.42 -4.22
C PRO A 302 13.33 -14.08 -2.85
N VAL A 303 12.20 -14.18 -2.17
CA VAL A 303 12.07 -14.72 -0.83
C VAL A 303 11.14 -15.92 -0.85
N PRO A 304 11.52 -17.07 -0.26
CA PRO A 304 10.62 -18.23 -0.13
C PRO A 304 9.36 -17.86 0.65
N ARG A 305 8.30 -18.62 0.40
CA ARG A 305 7.09 -18.58 1.24
C ARG A 305 6.66 -19.99 1.57
N GLN A 306 5.95 -20.14 2.67
CA GLN A 306 5.31 -21.41 3.01
C GLN A 306 3.92 -21.49 2.36
N PRO A 307 3.50 -22.68 1.90
CA PRO A 307 2.13 -22.87 1.44
C PRO A 307 1.14 -22.60 2.57
N GLN A 308 0.03 -21.94 2.26
CA GLN A 308 -1.05 -21.73 3.19
C GLN A 308 -2.21 -22.68 2.92
N PHE A 309 -2.77 -23.25 3.97
CA PHE A 309 -3.96 -24.10 3.92
C PHE A 309 -3.90 -25.18 2.82
N THR A 310 -2.72 -25.77 2.63
CA THR A 310 -2.49 -26.83 1.63
C THR A 310 -2.71 -28.19 2.28
N PRO A 311 -3.72 -28.97 1.86
CA PRO A 311 -3.97 -30.31 2.42
C PRO A 311 -2.73 -31.21 2.32
N GLY A 312 -2.40 -31.89 3.43
CA GLY A 312 -1.25 -32.79 3.50
C GLY A 312 0.11 -32.11 3.67
N VAL A 313 0.16 -30.79 3.56
CA VAL A 313 1.38 -29.99 3.75
C VAL A 313 1.22 -29.11 4.97
N ASP A 314 0.07 -28.49 5.13
CA ASP A 314 -0.17 -27.44 6.08
C ASP A 314 -1.57 -27.53 6.65
N PRO A 315 -1.67 -27.73 7.89
CA PRO A 315 -1.13 -28.84 8.67
C PRO A 315 -1.80 -30.14 8.27
N GLU A 316 -1.28 -31.23 8.80
CA GLU A 316 -1.83 -32.55 8.53
C GLU A 316 -3.31 -32.61 8.90
N GLY A 317 -4.17 -33.04 7.98
CA GLY A 317 -5.59 -33.16 8.23
C GLY A 317 -6.45 -31.91 8.00
N PHE A 318 -5.95 -30.91 7.26
CA PHE A 318 -6.73 -29.73 6.88
C PHE A 318 -8.14 -30.07 6.37
N VAL A 319 -9.16 -29.42 6.91
CA VAL A 319 -10.58 -29.68 6.62
C VAL A 319 -11.36 -28.38 6.42
N VAL A 320 -12.25 -28.35 5.43
CA VAL A 320 -13.22 -27.26 5.25
C VAL A 320 -14.64 -27.78 5.54
N TYR A 321 -15.19 -27.46 6.70
CA TYR A 321 -16.56 -27.81 7.07
C TYR A 321 -17.57 -26.88 6.39
N LYS A 322 -18.69 -27.43 5.90
CA LYS A 322 -19.82 -26.67 5.39
C LYS A 322 -20.71 -26.20 6.54
N THR A 323 -21.15 -24.95 6.49
CA THR A 323 -22.03 -24.32 7.49
C THR A 323 -23.21 -23.62 6.83
N ASP A 324 -24.24 -23.26 7.62
CA ASP A 324 -25.36 -22.42 7.21
C ASP A 324 -25.17 -20.95 7.64
N LEU A 325 -24.09 -20.62 8.33
CA LEU A 325 -23.86 -19.27 8.85
C LEU A 325 -23.39 -18.30 7.73
N HIS A 326 -24.08 -17.17 7.62
CA HIS A 326 -23.79 -16.12 6.64
C HIS A 326 -24.21 -14.75 7.17
N PRO A 327 -23.79 -13.61 6.56
CA PRO A 327 -24.03 -12.25 7.10
C PRO A 327 -25.49 -11.89 7.40
N TRP A 328 -26.46 -12.51 6.75
CA TRP A 328 -27.90 -12.27 6.97
C TRP A 328 -28.54 -13.36 7.84
N HIS A 329 -27.77 -14.31 8.37
CA HIS A 329 -28.27 -15.30 9.32
C HIS A 329 -28.58 -14.61 10.68
N PRO A 330 -29.70 -14.98 11.37
CA PRO A 330 -30.07 -14.35 12.65
C PRO A 330 -28.96 -14.42 13.73
N ASP A 331 -28.16 -15.47 13.69
CA ASP A 331 -27.08 -15.69 14.66
C ASP A 331 -25.76 -15.02 14.28
N TRP A 332 -25.63 -14.50 13.06
CA TRP A 332 -24.43 -13.83 12.60
C TRP A 332 -24.00 -12.67 13.51
N ARG A 333 -24.95 -11.82 13.90
CA ARG A 333 -24.64 -10.66 14.75
C ARG A 333 -24.30 -11.03 16.18
N LYS A 334 -24.90 -12.11 16.72
CA LYS A 334 -24.57 -12.60 18.05
C LYS A 334 -23.11 -13.03 18.15
N ASN A 335 -22.56 -13.46 17.04
CA ASN A 335 -21.29 -14.15 16.94
C ASN A 335 -20.23 -13.31 16.23
N ARG A 336 -20.64 -12.28 15.53
CA ARG A 336 -19.76 -11.38 14.78
C ARG A 336 -19.76 -9.93 15.26
N GLY A 337 -20.63 -9.52 16.16
CA GLY A 337 -20.54 -8.19 16.77
C GLY A 337 -19.11 -7.90 17.20
N ASP A 338 -18.37 -8.99 17.43
CA ASP A 338 -17.03 -9.00 17.93
C ASP A 338 -16.22 -10.16 17.34
N VAL A 339 -16.31 -10.38 16.02
CA VAL A 339 -15.59 -11.45 15.30
C VAL A 339 -14.09 -11.43 15.58
N TRP A 340 -13.59 -10.26 15.87
CA TRP A 340 -12.18 -10.03 16.22
C TRP A 340 -11.93 -10.06 17.72
N ASP A 341 -13.00 -10.23 18.55
CA ASP A 341 -12.85 -10.30 19.97
C ASP A 341 -12.47 -11.74 20.38
N GLU A 342 -11.25 -11.94 20.89
CA GLU A 342 -10.73 -13.22 21.37
C GLU A 342 -11.68 -14.05 22.25
N PRO A 343 -12.60 -13.50 23.05
CA PRO A 343 -13.55 -14.29 23.81
C PRO A 343 -14.39 -15.25 22.97
N HIS A 344 -14.68 -14.94 21.71
CA HIS A 344 -15.47 -15.80 20.83
C HIS A 344 -14.73 -17.05 20.37
N PHE A 345 -13.41 -17.07 20.48
CA PHE A 345 -12.56 -18.19 20.08
C PHE A 345 -12.08 -19.02 21.27
N LYS A 346 -12.52 -18.73 22.49
CA LYS A 346 -12.04 -19.42 23.71
C LYS A 346 -12.58 -20.82 23.89
N ALA A 347 -13.74 -21.10 23.36
CA ALA A 347 -14.33 -22.43 23.40
C ALA A 347 -14.66 -22.83 21.96
N ARG A 348 -13.90 -23.76 21.41
CA ARG A 348 -14.02 -24.24 20.01
C ARG A 348 -15.45 -24.68 19.68
N GLU A 349 -16.11 -25.37 20.62
CA GLU A 349 -17.47 -25.86 20.46
C GLU A 349 -18.54 -24.76 20.56
N GLU A 350 -18.18 -23.60 21.09
CA GLU A 350 -19.08 -22.46 21.28
C GLU A 350 -18.92 -21.43 20.19
N SER A 351 -17.88 -21.55 19.31
CA SER A 351 -17.77 -20.65 18.15
C SER A 351 -18.95 -20.85 17.23
N SER A 352 -19.47 -19.76 16.66
CA SER A 352 -20.64 -19.80 15.83
C SER A 352 -20.51 -20.70 14.61
N PHE A 353 -19.34 -20.74 14.00
CA PHE A 353 -19.11 -21.62 12.86
C PHE A 353 -19.13 -23.09 13.26
N TRP A 354 -18.58 -23.46 14.41
CA TRP A 354 -18.67 -24.82 14.94
C TRP A 354 -20.11 -25.24 15.22
N ALA A 355 -20.91 -24.36 15.79
CA ALA A 355 -22.31 -24.61 16.10
C ALA A 355 -23.18 -24.70 14.85
N HIS A 356 -22.80 -24.04 13.77
CA HIS A 356 -23.52 -23.94 12.52
C HIS A 356 -23.08 -24.90 11.43
N ARG A 357 -22.26 -25.90 11.77
CA ARG A 357 -21.94 -26.96 10.80
C ARG A 357 -23.22 -27.69 10.34
N LEU A 358 -23.29 -27.94 9.04
CA LEU A 358 -24.45 -28.67 8.49
C LEU A 358 -24.55 -30.07 9.12
N PRO A 359 -25.77 -30.64 9.21
CA PRO A 359 -25.97 -31.99 9.75
C PRO A 359 -25.09 -33.04 9.09
N GLY A 360 -24.40 -33.86 9.89
CA GLY A 360 -23.46 -34.86 9.42
C GLY A 360 -22.05 -34.31 9.16
N ASN A 361 -21.80 -33.05 9.45
CA ASN A 361 -20.49 -32.38 9.29
C ASN A 361 -19.89 -32.58 7.88
N PRO A 362 -20.62 -32.26 6.80
CA PRO A 362 -20.05 -32.42 5.46
C PRO A 362 -18.86 -31.48 5.26
N VAL A 363 -17.88 -31.95 4.50
CA VAL A 363 -16.66 -31.21 4.17
C VAL A 363 -16.60 -30.89 2.69
N ASN A 364 -15.95 -29.79 2.33
CA ASN A 364 -15.63 -29.47 0.95
C ASN A 364 -14.12 -29.73 0.73
N MET A 365 -13.83 -30.78 -0.03
CA MET A 365 -12.44 -31.16 -0.39
C MET A 365 -11.97 -30.57 -1.72
N ASN A 366 -12.82 -29.76 -2.38
CA ASN A 366 -12.54 -29.23 -3.72
C ASN A 366 -12.17 -27.73 -3.70
N VAL A 367 -11.97 -27.15 -2.54
CA VAL A 367 -11.58 -25.74 -2.41
C VAL A 367 -10.23 -25.53 -3.07
N VAL A 368 -10.15 -24.59 -4.01
CA VAL A 368 -8.92 -24.20 -4.70
C VAL A 368 -8.82 -22.68 -4.80
N GLY A 369 -7.61 -22.15 -4.95
CA GLY A 369 -7.38 -20.75 -5.19
C GLY A 369 -7.74 -19.83 -3.99
N GLY A 370 -8.01 -18.58 -4.28
CA GLY A 370 -8.28 -17.53 -3.32
C GLY A 370 -7.03 -16.83 -2.82
N HIS A 371 -7.22 -15.63 -2.27
CA HIS A 371 -6.15 -14.82 -1.67
C HIS A 371 -6.38 -14.63 -0.18
N SER A 372 -5.31 -14.57 0.61
CA SER A 372 -5.36 -14.37 2.06
C SER A 372 -5.18 -12.92 2.46
N ASP A 373 -5.82 -12.49 3.53
CA ASP A 373 -5.49 -11.27 4.23
C ASP A 373 -4.20 -11.46 5.04
N ALA A 374 -3.17 -10.65 4.81
CA ALA A 374 -1.91 -10.64 5.58
C ALA A 374 -1.37 -12.04 5.93
N PHE A 375 -1.58 -13.04 5.05
CA PHE A 375 -1.30 -14.45 5.29
C PHE A 375 -2.07 -15.08 6.46
N ASP A 376 -3.16 -14.48 6.88
CA ASP A 376 -4.03 -15.10 7.85
C ASP A 376 -5.18 -15.91 7.22
N TRP A 377 -6.36 -15.92 7.73
CA TRP A 377 -7.34 -16.99 7.59
C TRP A 377 -8.58 -16.64 6.77
N ASP A 378 -8.81 -15.42 6.41
CA ASP A 378 -10.11 -15.00 5.91
C ASP A 378 -10.18 -14.92 4.37
N ARG A 379 -11.19 -15.57 3.80
CA ARG A 379 -11.51 -15.61 2.37
C ARG A 379 -13.00 -15.43 2.21
N HIS A 380 -13.46 -14.27 1.93
CA HIS A 380 -14.87 -14.00 1.84
C HIS A 380 -15.20 -13.09 0.65
N LEU A 381 -16.49 -12.89 0.44
CA LEU A 381 -17.01 -12.18 -0.72
C LEU A 381 -16.50 -10.72 -0.84
N ALA A 382 -15.92 -10.15 0.21
CA ALA A 382 -15.25 -8.85 0.11
C ALA A 382 -14.04 -8.87 -0.84
N HIS A 383 -13.42 -10.02 -1.08
CA HIS A 383 -12.25 -10.18 -1.95
C HIS A 383 -12.58 -10.17 -3.45
N VAL A 384 -13.86 -10.16 -3.86
CA VAL A 384 -14.21 -10.05 -5.29
C VAL A 384 -13.63 -8.80 -5.94
N SER A 385 -13.36 -7.75 -5.15
CA SER A 385 -12.68 -6.55 -5.65
C SER A 385 -11.29 -6.83 -6.23
N ASN A 386 -10.61 -7.89 -5.79
CA ASN A 386 -9.33 -8.32 -6.36
C ASN A 386 -9.46 -8.65 -7.84
N ILE A 387 -10.55 -9.36 -8.20
CA ILE A 387 -10.85 -9.72 -9.59
C ILE A 387 -11.01 -8.47 -10.44
N TYR A 388 -11.82 -7.53 -9.94
CA TYR A 388 -12.16 -6.32 -10.69
C TYR A 388 -10.97 -5.38 -10.83
N ASP A 389 -10.13 -5.30 -9.80
CA ASP A 389 -8.93 -4.47 -9.79
C ASP A 389 -7.86 -5.00 -10.75
N LEU A 390 -7.68 -6.32 -10.81
CA LEU A 390 -6.78 -6.97 -11.75
C LEU A 390 -7.27 -6.85 -13.19
N LEU A 391 -8.56 -7.05 -13.45
CA LEU A 391 -9.10 -7.08 -14.81
C LEU A 391 -9.37 -5.69 -15.40
N LEU A 392 -9.63 -4.67 -14.59
CA LEU A 392 -9.96 -3.33 -15.09
C LEU A 392 -8.88 -2.74 -16.01
N PRO A 393 -7.60 -2.67 -15.61
CA PRO A 393 -6.55 -2.12 -16.47
C PRO A 393 -6.32 -2.97 -17.72
N TYR A 394 -6.46 -4.29 -17.63
CA TYR A 394 -6.37 -5.17 -18.79
C TYR A 394 -7.45 -4.87 -19.81
N ILE A 395 -8.71 -4.74 -19.37
CA ILE A 395 -9.86 -4.44 -20.23
C ILE A 395 -9.75 -3.02 -20.82
N LEU A 396 -9.46 -2.01 -19.99
CA LEU A 396 -9.36 -0.62 -20.44
C LEU A 396 -8.22 -0.37 -21.44
N THR A 397 -7.18 -1.18 -21.38
CA THR A 397 -6.06 -1.13 -22.35
C THR A 397 -6.27 -2.03 -23.57
N GLY A 398 -7.42 -2.71 -23.65
CA GLY A 398 -7.73 -3.61 -24.77
C GLY A 398 -6.79 -4.82 -24.84
N GLY A 399 -6.37 -5.34 -23.70
CA GLY A 399 -5.53 -6.54 -23.59
C GLY A 399 -4.02 -6.27 -23.77
N ARG A 400 -3.56 -5.03 -23.65
CA ARG A 400 -2.11 -4.71 -23.81
C ARG A 400 -1.24 -5.22 -22.66
N LEU A 401 -1.82 -5.57 -21.51
CA LEU A 401 -1.13 -6.23 -20.41
C LEU A 401 -1.06 -7.73 -20.72
N SER A 402 -0.27 -8.09 -21.73
CA SER A 402 -0.24 -9.43 -22.32
C SER A 402 0.93 -10.31 -21.83
N GLU A 403 1.64 -9.84 -20.81
CA GLU A 403 2.79 -10.56 -20.26
C GLU A 403 2.33 -11.89 -19.64
N ASP A 404 3.00 -12.98 -20.09
CA ASP A 404 2.83 -14.36 -19.65
C ASP A 404 4.16 -14.90 -19.06
N ASP A 405 4.89 -13.98 -18.36
CA ASP A 405 6.23 -14.23 -17.79
C ASP A 405 6.50 -13.38 -16.53
N LEU A 406 5.45 -12.95 -15.83
CA LEU A 406 5.61 -12.17 -14.60
C LEU A 406 6.16 -12.99 -13.43
N GLY A 407 6.17 -14.33 -13.56
CA GLY A 407 6.78 -15.26 -12.60
C GLY A 407 5.78 -15.87 -11.62
N ILE A 408 4.52 -15.99 -12.01
CA ILE A 408 3.52 -16.82 -11.31
C ILE A 408 3.57 -18.27 -11.84
N ARG A 409 2.87 -19.20 -11.20
CA ARG A 409 2.90 -20.61 -11.59
C ARG A 409 2.38 -20.86 -13.00
N GLU A 410 1.43 -20.09 -13.43
CA GLU A 410 0.78 -20.20 -14.74
C GLU A 410 1.61 -19.58 -15.88
N SER A 411 2.66 -18.80 -15.57
CA SER A 411 3.48 -18.15 -16.59
C SER A 411 3.94 -19.12 -17.68
N GLY A 412 3.76 -18.74 -18.93
CA GLY A 412 4.10 -19.55 -20.10
C GLY A 412 2.96 -20.42 -20.62
N ASN A 413 1.73 -20.27 -20.13
CA ASN A 413 0.58 -21.05 -20.57
C ASN A 413 -0.21 -20.44 -21.75
N GLY A 414 0.18 -19.26 -22.23
CA GLY A 414 -0.47 -18.51 -23.30
C GLY A 414 -1.64 -17.62 -22.85
N ILE A 415 -1.83 -17.47 -21.53
CA ILE A 415 -2.79 -16.55 -20.93
C ILE A 415 -1.97 -15.46 -20.22
N PRO A 416 -2.34 -14.17 -20.32
CA PRO A 416 -1.67 -13.14 -19.56
C PRO A 416 -1.74 -13.40 -18.04
N ASP A 417 -0.61 -13.30 -17.34
CA ASP A 417 -0.51 -13.62 -15.92
C ASP A 417 -1.49 -12.83 -15.05
N ILE A 418 -1.79 -11.58 -15.41
CA ILE A 418 -2.79 -10.77 -14.70
C ILE A 418 -4.20 -11.37 -14.81
N VAL A 419 -4.51 -12.04 -15.91
CA VAL A 419 -5.80 -12.69 -16.12
C VAL A 419 -5.85 -14.02 -15.34
N ASP A 420 -4.74 -14.76 -15.30
CA ASP A 420 -4.64 -15.98 -14.48
C ASP A 420 -4.67 -15.66 -12.98
N GLU A 421 -4.11 -14.52 -12.55
CA GLU A 421 -4.20 -14.09 -11.16
C GLU A 421 -5.65 -13.77 -10.76
N ALA A 422 -6.40 -13.07 -11.62
CA ALA A 422 -7.83 -12.84 -11.40
C ALA A 422 -8.64 -14.15 -11.43
N ARG A 423 -8.28 -15.06 -12.32
CA ARG A 423 -8.89 -16.39 -12.44
C ARG A 423 -8.74 -17.20 -11.15
N ASN A 424 -7.60 -17.12 -10.47
CA ASN A 424 -7.37 -17.78 -9.19
C ASN A 424 -8.46 -17.47 -8.16
N GLU A 425 -8.93 -16.22 -8.11
CA GLU A 425 -10.01 -15.80 -7.21
C GLU A 425 -11.40 -16.23 -7.72
N VAL A 426 -11.65 -16.16 -9.04
CA VAL A 426 -12.92 -16.61 -9.63
C VAL A 426 -13.12 -18.12 -9.42
N ASP A 427 -12.08 -18.92 -9.68
CA ASP A 427 -12.12 -20.38 -9.53
C ASP A 427 -12.29 -20.75 -8.05
N PHE A 428 -11.74 -19.98 -7.11
CA PHE A 428 -12.01 -20.15 -5.69
C PHE A 428 -13.50 -20.05 -5.38
N PHE A 429 -14.18 -18.97 -5.79
CA PHE A 429 -15.61 -18.81 -5.54
C PHE A 429 -16.45 -19.90 -6.23
N LEU A 430 -16.05 -20.38 -7.40
CA LEU A 430 -16.70 -21.50 -8.06
C LEU A 430 -16.49 -22.83 -7.32
N SER A 431 -15.34 -23.03 -6.66
CA SER A 431 -15.01 -24.25 -5.93
C SER A 431 -15.78 -24.43 -4.62
N ILE A 432 -16.32 -23.34 -4.07
CA ILE A 432 -17.08 -23.34 -2.81
C ILE A 432 -18.60 -23.34 -3.02
N ARG A 433 -19.08 -23.66 -4.23
CA ARG A 433 -20.51 -23.89 -4.47
C ARG A 433 -21.01 -25.08 -3.66
N ASP A 434 -22.29 -25.02 -3.27
CA ASP A 434 -23.00 -26.14 -2.68
C ASP A 434 -24.21 -26.51 -3.57
N GLY A 435 -24.02 -27.54 -4.41
CA GLY A 435 -24.96 -27.85 -5.47
C GLY A 435 -25.05 -26.72 -6.49
N GLU A 436 -26.25 -26.12 -6.64
CA GLU A 436 -26.46 -24.95 -7.50
C GLU A 436 -26.29 -23.62 -6.75
N ALA A 437 -26.13 -23.63 -5.42
CA ALA A 437 -26.04 -22.44 -4.59
C ALA A 437 -24.60 -21.96 -4.42
N TYR A 438 -24.44 -20.70 -4.02
CA TYR A 438 -23.15 -19.99 -3.97
C TYR A 438 -22.84 -19.53 -2.55
N SER A 439 -21.70 -19.97 -2.01
CA SER A 439 -21.23 -19.63 -0.67
C SER A 439 -20.68 -18.20 -0.57
N GLN A 440 -20.78 -17.62 0.62
CA GLN A 440 -20.20 -16.32 0.98
C GLN A 440 -18.67 -16.31 1.12
N GLY A 441 -18.03 -17.48 1.20
CA GLY A 441 -16.59 -17.58 1.38
C GLY A 441 -16.18 -18.69 2.33
N VAL A 442 -14.92 -18.69 2.72
CA VAL A 442 -14.35 -19.55 3.77
C VAL A 442 -13.67 -18.70 4.83
N THR A 443 -13.59 -19.22 6.05
CA THR A 443 -12.98 -18.52 7.17
C THR A 443 -12.36 -19.51 8.16
N ASN A 444 -11.36 -19.06 8.91
CA ASN A 444 -10.78 -19.79 10.04
C ASN A 444 -10.92 -18.95 11.33
N PRO A 445 -12.09 -18.93 11.96
CA PRO A 445 -12.36 -18.07 13.09
C PRO A 445 -11.57 -18.45 14.35
N ASP A 446 -11.12 -19.68 14.44
CA ASP A 446 -10.41 -20.18 15.63
C ASP A 446 -8.90 -20.05 15.52
N LYS A 447 -8.39 -19.54 14.39
CA LYS A 447 -6.96 -19.57 14.08
C LYS A 447 -6.33 -20.96 14.23
N ASP A 448 -7.17 -21.99 14.12
CA ASP A 448 -6.77 -23.38 14.05
C ASP A 448 -6.47 -23.73 12.60
N TRP A 449 -5.23 -23.71 12.27
CA TRP A 449 -4.74 -23.89 10.90
C TRP A 449 -5.06 -25.25 10.28
N THR A 450 -5.69 -26.15 11.03
CA THR A 450 -6.18 -27.44 10.51
C THR A 450 -7.62 -27.38 10.00
N VAL A 451 -8.37 -26.31 10.30
CA VAL A 451 -9.81 -26.23 10.06
C VAL A 451 -10.19 -24.91 9.45
N MET A 452 -11.01 -24.96 8.42
CA MET A 452 -11.73 -23.81 7.88
C MET A 452 -13.22 -24.12 7.77
N PHE A 453 -14.02 -23.06 7.66
CA PHE A 453 -15.46 -23.15 7.51
C PHE A 453 -15.91 -22.47 6.23
N GLN A 454 -16.63 -23.21 5.40
CA GLN A 454 -17.35 -22.65 4.27
C GLN A 454 -18.62 -22.02 4.78
N ALA A 455 -18.78 -20.72 4.57
CA ALA A 455 -19.98 -19.99 4.97
C ALA A 455 -21.22 -20.42 4.18
N GLY A 456 -22.38 -20.13 4.74
CA GLY A 456 -23.67 -20.43 4.12
C GLY A 456 -23.84 -19.75 2.75
N CYS A 457 -24.67 -20.36 1.91
CA CYS A 457 -24.98 -19.83 0.58
C CYS A 457 -25.97 -18.67 0.65
N THR A 458 -25.81 -17.69 -0.26
CA THR A 458 -26.67 -16.51 -0.33
C THR A 458 -26.97 -16.11 -1.78
N THR A 459 -28.05 -15.36 -2.00
CA THR A 459 -28.34 -14.77 -3.30
C THR A 459 -27.30 -13.73 -3.68
N MET A 460 -26.80 -12.97 -2.71
CA MET A 460 -25.70 -12.01 -2.88
C MET A 460 -24.47 -12.67 -3.50
N ALA A 461 -24.05 -13.84 -2.98
CA ALA A 461 -22.93 -14.58 -3.52
C ALA A 461 -23.18 -15.08 -4.95
N ALA A 462 -24.41 -15.43 -5.29
CA ALA A 462 -24.78 -15.81 -6.66
C ALA A 462 -24.67 -14.62 -7.63
N TRP A 463 -25.14 -13.43 -7.24
CA TRP A 463 -24.96 -12.20 -8.03
C TRP A 463 -23.47 -11.87 -8.23
N ALA A 464 -22.68 -11.98 -7.18
CA ALA A 464 -21.24 -11.72 -7.26
C ALA A 464 -20.55 -12.73 -8.20
N ASN A 465 -20.88 -14.03 -8.11
CA ASN A 465 -20.32 -15.04 -9.01
C ASN A 465 -20.70 -14.78 -10.48
N ALA A 466 -21.94 -14.31 -10.73
CA ALA A 466 -22.33 -13.90 -12.07
C ALA A 466 -21.47 -12.75 -12.59
N ALA A 467 -21.20 -11.74 -11.77
CA ALA A 467 -20.35 -10.61 -12.11
C ALA A 467 -18.89 -11.03 -12.32
N ASN A 468 -18.33 -11.83 -11.41
CA ASN A 468 -16.95 -12.32 -11.46
C ASN A 468 -16.69 -13.10 -12.76
N CYS A 469 -17.54 -14.07 -13.06
CA CYS A 469 -17.42 -14.90 -14.25
C CYS A 469 -17.64 -14.08 -15.55
N ALA A 470 -18.58 -13.14 -15.56
CA ALA A 470 -18.84 -12.31 -16.72
C ALA A 470 -17.64 -11.40 -17.04
N MET A 471 -17.05 -10.76 -16.04
CA MET A 471 -15.86 -9.91 -16.24
C MET A 471 -14.64 -10.70 -16.68
N LEU A 472 -14.42 -11.90 -16.10
CA LEU A 472 -13.34 -12.79 -16.52
C LEU A 472 -13.58 -13.33 -17.94
N GLY A 473 -14.83 -13.68 -18.29
CA GLY A 473 -15.23 -14.04 -19.65
C GLY A 473 -14.89 -12.97 -20.68
N GLU A 474 -15.09 -11.69 -20.31
CA GLU A 474 -14.71 -10.53 -21.14
C GLU A 474 -13.19 -10.45 -21.32
N ALA A 475 -12.41 -10.68 -20.27
CA ALA A 475 -10.95 -10.72 -20.39
C ALA A 475 -10.50 -11.81 -21.37
N PHE A 476 -11.09 -13.02 -21.31
CA PHE A 476 -10.81 -14.07 -22.29
C PHE A 476 -11.31 -13.74 -23.70
N ARG A 477 -12.41 -13.00 -23.84
CA ARG A 477 -12.85 -12.50 -25.15
C ARG A 477 -11.80 -11.57 -25.76
N ILE A 478 -11.27 -10.64 -24.99
CA ILE A 478 -10.21 -9.71 -25.41
C ILE A 478 -8.93 -10.47 -25.75
N GLY A 479 -8.54 -11.44 -24.92
CA GLY A 479 -7.37 -12.31 -25.15
C GLY A 479 -7.55 -13.34 -26.27
N GLY A 480 -8.74 -13.49 -26.83
CA GLY A 480 -9.03 -14.40 -27.94
C GLY A 480 -9.17 -15.90 -27.53
N ASN A 481 -9.23 -16.22 -26.25
CA ASN A 481 -9.44 -17.59 -25.74
C ASN A 481 -10.92 -17.94 -25.74
N LYS A 482 -11.44 -18.47 -26.84
CA LYS A 482 -12.86 -18.77 -27.02
C LYS A 482 -13.41 -19.87 -26.12
N GLU A 483 -12.60 -20.82 -25.72
CA GLU A 483 -13.01 -21.93 -24.84
C GLU A 483 -13.27 -21.40 -23.44
N LEU A 484 -12.33 -20.69 -22.83
CA LEU A 484 -12.48 -20.10 -21.51
C LEU A 484 -13.50 -18.95 -21.52
N GLN A 485 -13.57 -18.15 -22.58
CA GLN A 485 -14.64 -17.16 -22.76
C GLN A 485 -16.01 -17.84 -22.63
N LYS A 486 -16.23 -18.93 -23.37
CA LYS A 486 -17.52 -19.64 -23.34
C LYS A 486 -17.79 -20.22 -21.95
N TYR A 487 -16.80 -20.87 -21.35
CA TYR A 487 -16.95 -21.48 -20.03
C TYR A 487 -17.39 -20.45 -18.96
N TYR A 488 -16.68 -19.34 -18.84
CA TYR A 488 -17.03 -18.33 -17.84
C TYR A 488 -18.30 -17.55 -18.20
N THR A 489 -18.64 -17.39 -19.47
CA THR A 489 -19.93 -16.83 -19.89
C THR A 489 -21.07 -17.75 -19.45
N ASP A 490 -20.95 -19.07 -19.66
CA ASP A 490 -21.98 -20.04 -19.26
C ASP A 490 -22.15 -20.07 -17.73
N GLU A 491 -21.04 -20.04 -16.95
CA GLU A 491 -21.10 -19.99 -15.48
C GLU A 491 -21.70 -18.65 -14.98
N ALA A 492 -21.42 -17.53 -15.65
CA ALA A 492 -22.03 -16.24 -15.32
C ALA A 492 -23.55 -16.26 -15.53
N ILE A 493 -24.01 -16.79 -16.66
CA ILE A 493 -25.45 -16.93 -16.97
C ILE A 493 -26.12 -17.87 -15.96
N LYS A 494 -25.46 -18.98 -15.63
CA LYS A 494 -25.98 -19.94 -14.65
C LYS A 494 -26.17 -19.30 -13.28
N ALA A 495 -25.14 -18.59 -12.77
CA ALA A 495 -25.22 -17.89 -11.49
C ALA A 495 -26.29 -16.80 -11.51
N PHE A 496 -26.36 -16.01 -12.58
CA PHE A 496 -27.38 -14.97 -12.76
C PHE A 496 -28.80 -15.54 -12.74
N ARG A 497 -29.05 -16.63 -13.51
CA ARG A 497 -30.37 -17.28 -13.57
C ARG A 497 -30.74 -17.96 -12.25
N PHE A 498 -29.75 -18.48 -11.52
CA PHE A 498 -29.97 -18.99 -10.16
C PHE A 498 -30.40 -17.86 -9.22
N ALA A 499 -29.64 -16.77 -9.15
CA ALA A 499 -29.93 -15.62 -8.29
C ALA A 499 -31.33 -15.02 -8.59
N SER A 500 -31.72 -14.92 -9.88
CA SER A 500 -32.97 -14.36 -10.31
C SER A 500 -34.23 -15.20 -9.89
N LYS A 501 -34.02 -16.46 -9.51
CA LYS A 501 -35.12 -17.37 -9.09
C LYS A 501 -35.27 -17.45 -7.58
N GLN A 502 -34.38 -16.81 -6.80
CA GLN A 502 -34.46 -16.86 -5.35
C GLN A 502 -35.67 -16.04 -4.84
N GLU A 503 -36.28 -16.49 -3.75
CA GLU A 503 -37.39 -15.80 -3.11
C GLU A 503 -36.95 -14.42 -2.57
N ASN A 504 -35.76 -14.37 -1.92
CA ASN A 504 -35.11 -13.13 -1.49
C ASN A 504 -33.96 -12.78 -2.45
N LEU A 505 -34.20 -11.77 -3.30
CA LEU A 505 -33.21 -11.35 -4.31
C LEU A 505 -32.01 -10.57 -3.74
N GLN A 506 -32.07 -10.13 -2.50
CA GLN A 506 -31.00 -9.35 -1.83
C GLN A 506 -30.49 -8.13 -2.64
N LEU A 507 -31.35 -7.52 -3.45
CA LEU A 507 -30.93 -6.44 -4.35
C LEU A 507 -30.47 -5.17 -3.61
N ASP A 508 -31.05 -4.88 -2.46
CA ASP A 508 -30.74 -3.70 -1.65
C ASP A 508 -29.85 -4.02 -0.44
N ASP A 509 -29.54 -5.30 -0.22
CA ASP A 509 -28.57 -5.73 0.76
C ASP A 509 -27.16 -5.29 0.32
N VAL A 510 -26.32 -4.95 1.32
CA VAL A 510 -24.98 -4.38 1.09
C VAL A 510 -23.91 -5.36 1.49
N GLN A 511 -22.96 -5.58 0.60
CA GLN A 511 -21.74 -6.33 0.82
C GLN A 511 -20.55 -5.36 0.82
N GLY A 512 -19.77 -5.37 1.90
CA GLY A 512 -18.49 -4.66 1.94
C GLY A 512 -17.48 -5.30 0.98
N ILE A 513 -16.78 -4.50 0.20
CA ILE A 513 -15.72 -4.91 -0.72
C ILE A 513 -14.49 -4.03 -0.47
N GLY A 514 -13.73 -4.33 0.58
CA GLY A 514 -12.67 -3.44 1.06
C GLY A 514 -13.25 -2.14 1.62
N ASP A 515 -12.71 -1.01 1.23
CA ASP A 515 -13.21 0.31 1.66
C ASP A 515 -14.52 0.72 0.98
N GLY A 516 -14.92 0.01 -0.06
CA GLY A 516 -16.16 0.21 -0.79
C GLY A 516 -17.28 -0.73 -0.35
N SER A 517 -18.43 -0.58 -0.97
CA SER A 517 -19.58 -1.46 -0.78
C SER A 517 -20.34 -1.63 -2.08
N MET A 518 -20.87 -2.83 -2.31
CA MET A 518 -21.78 -3.15 -3.41
C MET A 518 -23.09 -3.70 -2.89
N ARG A 519 -24.18 -3.32 -3.53
CA ARG A 519 -25.49 -3.95 -3.31
C ARG A 519 -25.66 -5.12 -4.26
N GLY A 520 -26.60 -6.00 -3.98
CA GLY A 520 -26.96 -7.08 -4.90
C GLY A 520 -27.27 -6.57 -6.32
N ARG A 521 -27.97 -5.41 -6.44
CA ARG A 521 -28.23 -4.78 -7.73
C ARG A 521 -26.98 -4.26 -8.44
N ASP A 522 -25.93 -3.91 -7.72
CA ASP A 522 -24.69 -3.45 -8.33
C ASP A 522 -23.91 -4.63 -8.94
N PHE A 523 -23.90 -5.80 -8.28
CA PHE A 523 -23.41 -7.05 -8.87
C PHE A 523 -24.26 -7.50 -10.07
N LYS A 524 -25.60 -7.41 -9.96
CA LYS A 524 -26.52 -7.72 -11.04
C LYS A 524 -26.26 -6.82 -12.26
N GLN A 525 -26.07 -5.52 -12.05
CA GLN A 525 -25.76 -4.54 -13.08
C GLN A 525 -24.40 -4.84 -13.75
N LEU A 526 -23.37 -5.14 -12.94
CA LEU A 526 -22.02 -5.49 -13.43
C LEU A 526 -22.06 -6.77 -14.29
N ALA A 527 -22.76 -7.81 -13.81
CA ALA A 527 -22.92 -9.06 -14.55
C ALA A 527 -23.64 -8.83 -15.89
N ALA A 528 -24.75 -8.09 -15.88
CA ALA A 528 -25.51 -7.78 -17.09
C ALA A 528 -24.69 -6.97 -18.10
N ALA A 529 -23.89 -5.99 -17.64
CA ALA A 529 -23.04 -5.20 -18.50
C ALA A 529 -22.02 -6.06 -19.27
N TYR A 530 -21.30 -6.94 -18.59
CA TYR A 530 -20.35 -7.82 -19.25
C TYR A 530 -20.99 -8.95 -20.03
N LEU A 531 -22.16 -9.46 -19.60
CA LEU A 531 -22.94 -10.42 -20.40
C LEU A 531 -23.40 -9.79 -21.73
N TYR A 532 -23.77 -8.51 -21.71
CA TYR A 532 -24.03 -7.79 -22.95
C TYR A 532 -22.81 -7.72 -23.87
N ASN A 533 -21.63 -7.39 -23.31
CA ASN A 533 -20.37 -7.37 -24.06
C ASN A 533 -20.03 -8.74 -24.68
N LEU A 534 -20.35 -9.83 -23.99
CA LEU A 534 -20.05 -11.20 -24.40
C LEU A 534 -21.03 -11.77 -25.44
N THR A 535 -22.30 -11.41 -25.34
CA THR A 535 -23.38 -12.07 -26.12
C THR A 535 -24.03 -11.15 -27.16
N GLY A 536 -24.06 -9.85 -26.89
CA GLY A 536 -24.86 -8.88 -27.66
C GLY A 536 -26.38 -9.03 -27.50
N GLU A 537 -26.84 -9.86 -26.56
CA GLU A 537 -28.28 -10.09 -26.34
C GLU A 537 -28.93 -8.92 -25.61
N ARG A 538 -29.98 -8.38 -26.19
CA ARG A 538 -30.67 -7.18 -25.71
C ARG A 538 -31.13 -7.28 -24.25
N GLU A 539 -31.53 -8.46 -23.81
CA GLU A 539 -31.98 -8.71 -22.43
C GLU A 539 -30.97 -8.17 -21.40
N TRP A 540 -29.68 -8.38 -21.62
CA TRP A 540 -28.63 -7.95 -20.69
C TRP A 540 -28.46 -6.43 -20.66
N GLU A 541 -28.59 -5.78 -21.80
CA GLU A 541 -28.55 -4.31 -21.86
C GLU A 541 -29.77 -3.68 -21.16
N ASP A 542 -30.95 -4.28 -21.31
CA ASP A 542 -32.18 -3.83 -20.66
C ASP A 542 -32.05 -3.92 -19.12
N ILE A 543 -31.47 -5.02 -18.60
CA ILE A 543 -31.21 -5.20 -17.17
C ILE A 543 -30.16 -4.19 -16.67
N LEU A 544 -29.08 -3.99 -17.39
CA LEU A 544 -28.08 -2.98 -17.07
C LEU A 544 -28.70 -1.59 -16.93
N ALA A 545 -29.55 -1.20 -17.87
CA ALA A 545 -30.20 0.11 -17.89
C ALA A 545 -31.20 0.28 -16.73
N GLU A 546 -31.94 -0.78 -16.39
CA GLU A 546 -32.85 -0.82 -15.24
C GLU A 546 -32.13 -0.61 -13.92
N GLU A 547 -31.02 -1.34 -13.70
CA GLU A 547 -30.26 -1.34 -12.45
C GLU A 547 -29.25 -0.18 -12.32
N SER A 548 -29.06 0.61 -13.37
CA SER A 548 -28.14 1.74 -13.33
C SER A 548 -28.58 2.82 -12.36
N THR A 549 -27.64 3.30 -11.53
CA THR A 549 -27.85 4.47 -10.65
C THR A 549 -27.76 5.79 -11.42
N VAL A 550 -27.23 5.78 -12.64
CA VAL A 550 -27.09 6.97 -13.47
C VAL A 550 -28.45 7.29 -14.12
N LYS A 551 -29.03 8.42 -13.70
CA LYS A 551 -30.30 8.93 -14.24
C LYS A 551 -30.14 10.29 -14.94
N GLY A 552 -28.95 10.87 -14.89
CA GLY A 552 -28.56 12.13 -15.49
C GLY A 552 -27.05 12.35 -15.40
N PRO A 553 -26.53 13.42 -16.02
CA PRO A 553 -25.08 13.65 -16.12
C PRO A 553 -24.37 13.89 -14.79
N ASP A 554 -25.11 14.30 -13.76
CA ASP A 554 -24.59 14.53 -12.41
C ASP A 554 -24.80 13.35 -11.45
N SER A 555 -25.36 12.23 -11.93
CA SER A 555 -25.66 11.06 -11.10
C SER A 555 -24.37 10.33 -10.73
N PRO A 556 -24.09 10.04 -9.45
CA PRO A 556 -22.86 9.35 -9.08
C PRO A 556 -22.88 7.87 -9.47
N VAL A 557 -21.73 7.36 -9.94
CA VAL A 557 -21.45 5.92 -10.14
C VAL A 557 -20.81 5.28 -8.89
N ILE A 558 -20.36 6.09 -7.95
CA ILE A 558 -19.90 5.68 -6.62
C ILE A 558 -20.71 6.45 -5.59
N GLY A 559 -21.43 5.74 -4.76
CA GLY A 559 -22.18 6.30 -3.64
C GLY A 559 -21.31 6.54 -2.40
N THR A 560 -21.85 7.25 -1.44
CA THR A 560 -21.22 7.55 -0.16
C THR A 560 -22.13 7.20 1.01
N GLY A 561 -21.54 6.89 2.17
CA GLY A 561 -22.26 6.60 3.41
C GLY A 561 -22.68 5.13 3.55
N ARG A 562 -23.54 4.85 4.54
CA ARG A 562 -23.95 3.47 4.92
C ARG A 562 -24.73 2.70 3.83
N SER A 563 -25.28 3.42 2.87
CA SER A 563 -26.01 2.85 1.73
C SER A 563 -25.19 2.99 0.44
N ALA A 564 -23.89 2.98 0.56
CA ALA A 564 -22.98 3.15 -0.55
C ALA A 564 -23.24 2.09 -1.64
N TRP A 565 -23.02 2.48 -2.88
CA TRP A 565 -23.06 1.61 -4.04
C TRP A 565 -21.82 1.84 -4.91
N TRP A 566 -21.52 0.84 -5.75
CA TRP A 566 -20.33 0.88 -6.58
C TRP A 566 -20.63 0.32 -7.96
N GLN A 567 -20.89 1.20 -8.93
CA GLN A 567 -21.22 0.83 -10.29
C GLN A 567 -20.16 1.23 -11.33
N VAL A 568 -18.95 1.55 -10.87
CA VAL A 568 -17.84 1.93 -11.76
C VAL A 568 -17.52 0.85 -12.79
N TRP A 569 -17.47 -0.41 -12.37
CA TRP A 569 -17.06 -1.52 -13.25
C TRP A 569 -18.13 -1.84 -14.30
N GLY A 570 -19.40 -1.88 -13.94
CA GLY A 570 -20.48 -2.08 -14.90
C GLY A 570 -20.68 -0.89 -15.85
N THR A 571 -20.49 0.32 -15.33
CA THR A 571 -20.44 1.54 -16.16
C THR A 571 -19.27 1.49 -17.14
N SER A 572 -18.08 1.06 -16.70
CA SER A 572 -16.91 0.85 -17.53
C SER A 572 -17.20 -0.15 -18.67
N ALA A 573 -17.82 -1.29 -18.36
CA ALA A 573 -18.20 -2.30 -19.33
C ALA A 573 -19.11 -1.72 -20.42
N TYR A 574 -20.14 -0.95 -20.03
CA TYR A 574 -21.08 -0.37 -20.99
C TYR A 574 -20.44 0.74 -21.85
N LEU A 575 -19.60 1.60 -21.25
CA LEU A 575 -18.90 2.66 -21.98
C LEU A 575 -17.87 2.13 -23.00
N THR A 576 -17.33 0.94 -22.76
CA THR A 576 -16.37 0.26 -23.65
C THR A 576 -16.98 -0.90 -24.43
N CYS A 577 -18.30 -1.03 -24.43
CA CYS A 577 -19.03 -2.12 -25.07
C CYS A 577 -18.71 -2.22 -26.58
N PRO A 578 -18.43 -3.43 -27.11
CA PRO A 578 -18.18 -3.65 -28.53
C PRO A 578 -19.46 -3.69 -29.38
N HIS A 579 -20.64 -3.74 -28.77
CA HIS A 579 -21.93 -3.81 -29.45
C HIS A 579 -22.61 -2.44 -29.58
N GLU A 580 -23.67 -2.37 -30.39
CA GLU A 580 -24.53 -1.19 -30.50
C GLU A 580 -25.17 -0.88 -29.13
N ARG A 581 -25.23 0.39 -28.76
CA ARG A 581 -25.85 0.85 -27.50
C ARG A 581 -27.23 1.42 -27.80
N HIS A 582 -28.26 0.74 -27.30
CA HIS A 582 -29.64 1.13 -27.55
C HIS A 582 -30.19 2.14 -26.52
N TYR A 583 -29.38 2.49 -25.52
CA TYR A 583 -29.67 3.54 -24.54
C TYR A 583 -28.63 4.67 -24.65
N PRO A 584 -28.64 5.44 -25.77
CA PRO A 584 -27.59 6.45 -26.03
C PRO A 584 -27.56 7.55 -24.96
N GLU A 585 -28.71 7.96 -24.45
CA GLU A 585 -28.81 8.97 -23.39
C GLU A 585 -28.19 8.44 -22.07
N LEU A 586 -28.42 7.19 -21.71
CA LEU A 586 -27.78 6.58 -20.56
C LEU A 586 -26.26 6.54 -20.73
N CYS A 587 -25.78 6.14 -21.91
CA CYS A 587 -24.37 6.08 -22.21
C CYS A 587 -23.69 7.47 -22.11
N GLU A 588 -24.35 8.51 -22.62
CA GLU A 588 -23.86 9.90 -22.53
C GLU A 588 -23.84 10.38 -21.08
N ASN A 589 -24.90 10.14 -20.32
CA ASN A 589 -24.99 10.48 -18.91
C ASN A 589 -23.93 9.75 -18.10
N MET A 590 -23.66 8.47 -18.36
CA MET A 590 -22.59 7.70 -17.72
C MET A 590 -21.21 8.32 -18.00
N ALA A 591 -20.92 8.66 -19.24
CA ALA A 591 -19.63 9.25 -19.60
C ALA A 591 -19.41 10.61 -18.91
N GLN A 592 -20.41 11.48 -18.95
CA GLN A 592 -20.37 12.80 -18.29
C GLN A 592 -20.22 12.64 -16.76
N SER A 593 -20.96 11.73 -16.16
CA SER A 593 -20.93 11.41 -14.75
C SER A 593 -19.56 10.94 -14.28
N VAL A 594 -18.94 10.02 -15.03
CA VAL A 594 -17.60 9.51 -14.75
C VAL A 594 -16.57 10.64 -14.77
N ILE A 595 -16.59 11.45 -15.83
CA ILE A 595 -15.65 12.58 -15.98
C ILE A 595 -15.84 13.59 -14.85
N ALA A 596 -17.09 14.01 -14.59
CA ALA A 596 -17.37 14.96 -13.52
C ALA A 596 -16.89 14.49 -12.15
N GLN A 597 -17.11 13.20 -11.83
CA GLN A 597 -16.65 12.62 -10.57
C GLN A 597 -15.14 12.43 -10.50
N ALA A 598 -14.47 12.08 -11.60
CA ALA A 598 -13.02 12.03 -11.67
C ALA A 598 -12.41 13.40 -11.29
N TYR A 599 -12.97 14.49 -11.81
CA TYR A 599 -12.53 15.83 -11.44
C TYR A 599 -12.84 16.15 -9.98
N LYS A 600 -14.07 16.03 -9.55
CA LYS A 600 -14.50 16.40 -8.20
C LYS A 600 -13.81 15.60 -7.09
N LYS A 601 -13.65 14.30 -7.27
CA LYS A 601 -13.14 13.40 -6.24
C LYS A 601 -11.62 13.20 -6.28
N ASN A 602 -10.97 13.53 -7.40
CA ASN A 602 -9.55 13.29 -7.58
C ASN A 602 -8.78 14.55 -8.00
N MET A 603 -9.16 15.17 -9.12
CA MET A 603 -8.38 16.28 -9.68
C MET A 603 -8.39 17.51 -8.79
N GLU A 604 -9.56 17.96 -8.32
CA GLU A 604 -9.69 19.14 -7.45
C GLU A 604 -8.97 18.98 -6.12
N PRO A 605 -9.16 17.87 -5.35
CA PRO A 605 -8.41 17.65 -4.11
C PRO A 605 -6.90 17.64 -4.30
N ARG A 606 -6.42 17.03 -5.39
CA ARG A 606 -4.99 16.96 -5.70
C ARG A 606 -4.36 18.35 -5.88
N LEU A 607 -5.07 19.29 -6.50
CA LEU A 607 -4.59 20.65 -6.72
C LEU A 607 -4.50 21.48 -5.43
N THR A 608 -5.19 21.08 -4.37
CA THR A 608 -5.22 21.82 -3.10
C THR A 608 -4.26 21.24 -2.05
N ARG A 609 -3.76 20.02 -2.24
CA ARG A 609 -2.93 19.32 -1.25
C ARG A 609 -1.43 19.50 -1.51
N PRO A 610 -0.61 19.66 -0.46
CA PRO A 610 0.84 19.75 -0.61
C PRO A 610 1.45 18.48 -1.18
N SER A 611 0.87 17.31 -0.92
CA SER A 611 1.33 16.02 -1.45
C SER A 611 0.95 15.75 -2.90
N ARG A 612 0.09 16.58 -3.51
CA ARG A 612 -0.46 16.40 -4.88
C ARG A 612 -1.19 15.05 -5.07
N ARG A 613 -1.81 14.55 -4.01
CA ARG A 613 -2.59 13.30 -4.03
C ARG A 613 -4.07 13.57 -3.87
N SER A 614 -4.89 12.67 -4.40
CA SER A 614 -6.33 12.71 -4.19
C SER A 614 -6.73 12.28 -2.77
N ALA A 615 -5.98 11.33 -2.19
CA ALA A 615 -6.15 10.85 -0.83
C ALA A 615 -5.24 11.60 0.16
N ASP A 616 -5.65 11.63 1.42
CA ASP A 616 -4.89 12.22 2.52
C ASP A 616 -4.25 11.16 3.43
N ASP A 617 -4.27 9.93 2.99
CA ASP A 617 -3.75 8.80 3.74
C ASP A 617 -2.24 8.91 3.96
N PRO A 618 -1.76 8.49 5.14
CA PRO A 618 -0.35 8.57 5.49
C PRO A 618 0.50 7.54 4.74
N ARG A 619 -0.14 6.48 4.26
CA ARG A 619 0.48 5.44 3.46
C ARG A 619 0.08 5.57 2.00
N TRP A 620 0.73 4.81 1.12
CA TRP A 620 0.35 4.77 -0.30
C TRP A 620 -0.96 3.98 -0.50
N GLN A 621 -2.01 4.51 0.05
CA GLN A 621 -3.34 4.00 -0.17
C GLN A 621 -3.95 4.72 -1.36
N VAL A 622 -3.98 4.05 -2.49
CA VAL A 622 -4.60 4.60 -3.72
C VAL A 622 -6.10 4.48 -3.57
N SER A 623 -6.78 5.62 -3.60
CA SER A 623 -8.24 5.65 -3.52
C SER A 623 -8.86 5.01 -4.78
N GLU A 624 -9.92 4.23 -4.59
CA GLU A 624 -10.71 3.70 -5.70
C GLU A 624 -11.27 4.80 -6.60
N ASN A 625 -11.37 6.02 -6.12
CA ASN A 625 -11.72 7.16 -6.97
C ASN A 625 -10.76 7.34 -8.14
N LEU A 626 -9.54 6.80 -8.07
CA LEU A 626 -8.59 6.79 -9.18
C LEU A 626 -9.05 5.89 -10.34
N GLN A 627 -9.89 4.89 -10.08
CA GLN A 627 -10.53 4.10 -11.14
C GLN A 627 -11.42 4.97 -12.03
N LEU A 628 -12.06 6.00 -11.45
CA LEU A 628 -12.80 7.01 -12.24
C LEU A 628 -11.86 7.80 -13.15
N VAL A 629 -10.65 8.12 -12.69
CA VAL A 629 -9.64 8.82 -13.52
C VAL A 629 -9.18 7.94 -14.66
N MET A 630 -8.89 6.66 -14.42
CA MET A 630 -8.52 5.69 -15.45
C MET A 630 -9.63 5.55 -16.50
N LEU A 631 -10.89 5.38 -16.05
CA LEU A 631 -12.03 5.26 -16.94
C LEU A 631 -12.27 6.56 -17.75
N ALA A 632 -12.24 7.72 -17.09
CA ALA A 632 -12.35 9.01 -17.76
C ALA A 632 -11.26 9.20 -18.83
N HIS A 633 -10.01 8.83 -18.52
CA HIS A 633 -8.90 8.84 -19.46
C HIS A 633 -9.13 7.90 -20.66
N ALA A 634 -9.67 6.71 -20.41
CA ALA A 634 -9.95 5.72 -21.45
C ALA A 634 -11.05 6.17 -22.44
N ILE A 635 -12.06 6.90 -21.95
CA ILE A 635 -13.25 7.25 -22.75
C ILE A 635 -13.20 8.66 -23.36
N THR A 636 -12.45 9.59 -22.76
CA THR A 636 -12.40 10.98 -23.25
C THR A 636 -11.75 11.07 -24.64
N GLN A 637 -12.34 11.90 -25.49
CA GLN A 637 -11.78 12.26 -26.80
C GLN A 637 -11.03 13.60 -26.77
N ASP A 638 -11.10 14.34 -25.66
CA ASP A 638 -10.39 15.59 -25.46
C ASP A 638 -8.93 15.31 -25.11
N ALA A 639 -8.01 15.69 -25.98
CA ALA A 639 -6.59 15.45 -25.80
C ALA A 639 -5.97 16.21 -24.60
N ALA A 640 -6.48 17.40 -24.29
CA ALA A 640 -6.01 18.19 -23.14
C ALA A 640 -6.47 17.54 -21.83
N GLN A 641 -7.75 17.18 -21.78
CA GLN A 641 -8.31 16.43 -20.64
C GLN A 641 -7.59 15.10 -20.42
N LYS A 642 -7.27 14.38 -21.50
CA LYS A 642 -6.55 13.11 -21.44
C LYS A 642 -5.17 13.28 -20.80
N LYS A 643 -4.40 14.30 -21.21
CA LYS A 643 -3.09 14.61 -20.62
C LYS A 643 -3.20 15.00 -19.14
N GLU A 644 -4.21 15.76 -18.76
CA GLU A 644 -4.44 16.17 -17.38
C GLU A 644 -4.75 14.98 -16.48
N LEU A 645 -5.63 14.07 -16.93
CA LEU A 645 -5.96 12.83 -16.21
C LEU A 645 -4.75 11.91 -16.12
N GLU A 646 -3.96 11.79 -17.18
CA GLU A 646 -2.71 11.00 -17.18
C GLU A 646 -1.70 11.56 -16.17
N GLN A 647 -1.53 12.89 -16.11
CA GLN A 647 -0.65 13.53 -15.14
C GLN A 647 -1.09 13.28 -13.68
N ALA A 648 -2.39 13.23 -13.41
CA ALA A 648 -2.89 12.91 -12.06
C ALA A 648 -2.51 11.48 -11.64
N MET A 649 -2.53 10.54 -12.57
CA MET A 649 -2.09 9.15 -12.33
C MET A 649 -0.57 9.07 -12.07
N TYR A 650 0.23 9.83 -12.84
CA TYR A 650 1.68 9.92 -12.58
C TYR A 650 2.00 10.53 -11.22
N ASP A 651 1.31 11.60 -10.83
CA ASP A 651 1.52 12.25 -9.54
C ASP A 651 1.20 11.30 -8.37
N GLU A 652 0.14 10.49 -8.48
CA GLU A 652 -0.23 9.50 -7.46
C GLU A 652 0.79 8.35 -7.39
N ALA A 653 1.16 7.79 -8.56
CA ALA A 653 2.16 6.71 -8.61
C ALA A 653 3.52 7.19 -8.09
N GLY A 654 3.96 8.37 -8.50
CA GLY A 654 5.27 8.92 -8.12
C GLY A 654 5.43 9.12 -6.60
N TRP A 655 4.33 9.42 -5.89
CA TRP A 655 4.40 9.54 -4.44
C TRP A 655 4.73 8.20 -3.77
N GLY A 656 4.03 7.14 -4.13
CA GLY A 656 4.28 5.81 -3.59
C GLY A 656 5.61 5.20 -4.05
N LEU A 657 6.11 5.64 -5.18
CA LEU A 657 7.38 5.18 -5.75
C LEU A 657 8.59 6.05 -5.33
N GLY A 658 8.42 6.90 -4.29
CA GLY A 658 9.54 7.57 -3.63
C GLY A 658 9.40 9.07 -3.39
N ARG A 659 8.46 9.77 -4.02
CA ARG A 659 8.24 11.22 -3.81
C ARG A 659 7.46 11.48 -2.50
N ASN A 660 7.96 10.90 -1.42
CA ASN A 660 7.37 10.95 -0.08
C ASN A 660 8.42 11.35 0.97
N PRO A 661 8.03 11.67 2.22
CA PRO A 661 8.95 12.17 3.23
C PRO A 661 10.12 11.23 3.56
N ALA A 662 9.95 9.92 3.37
CA ALA A 662 10.98 8.92 3.64
C ALA A 662 11.91 8.68 2.43
N ASN A 663 11.61 9.22 1.26
CA ASN A 663 12.31 8.90 0.01
C ASN A 663 12.43 7.38 -0.20
N ILE A 664 11.32 6.67 -0.05
CA ILE A 664 11.25 5.20 -0.06
C ILE A 664 10.12 4.73 -1.00
N VAL A 665 10.33 3.62 -1.68
CA VAL A 665 9.25 2.93 -2.39
C VAL A 665 8.36 2.23 -1.38
N GLU A 666 7.08 2.57 -1.36
CA GLU A 666 6.10 1.99 -0.45
C GLU A 666 5.52 0.66 -0.96
N MET A 667 6.34 -0.12 -1.62
CA MET A 667 6.07 -1.48 -2.06
C MET A 667 7.28 -2.36 -1.77
N THR A 668 7.06 -3.49 -1.14
CA THR A 668 8.13 -4.41 -0.74
C THR A 668 8.85 -4.99 -1.95
N GLY A 669 10.16 -5.12 -1.85
CA GLY A 669 11.01 -5.75 -2.86
C GLY A 669 11.26 -4.92 -4.12
N LEU A 670 10.65 -3.75 -4.27
CA LEU A 670 10.74 -2.93 -5.47
C LEU A 670 11.77 -1.80 -5.33
N GLY A 671 12.81 -1.84 -6.15
CA GLY A 671 13.92 -0.88 -6.10
C GLY A 671 14.90 -1.14 -4.95
N GLU A 672 15.86 -0.25 -4.78
CA GLU A 672 16.91 -0.38 -3.75
C GLU A 672 16.47 0.14 -2.37
N ARG A 673 15.60 1.15 -2.34
CA ARG A 673 15.07 1.75 -1.11
C ARG A 673 13.57 1.48 -1.05
N HIS A 674 13.20 0.42 -0.39
CA HIS A 674 11.80 0.00 -0.27
C HIS A 674 11.46 -0.40 1.17
N ILE A 675 10.20 -0.60 1.44
CA ILE A 675 9.72 -1.19 2.69
C ILE A 675 10.29 -2.61 2.83
N THR A 676 10.87 -2.93 3.97
CA THR A 676 11.47 -4.25 4.23
C THR A 676 10.68 -5.09 5.24
N ASP A 677 9.86 -4.44 6.06
CA ASP A 677 9.15 -5.09 7.15
C ASP A 677 7.65 -4.85 7.06
N CYS A 678 6.92 -5.84 6.53
CA CYS A 678 5.47 -5.90 6.59
C CYS A 678 5.02 -6.85 7.70
N TYR A 679 3.86 -6.55 8.28
CA TYR A 679 3.24 -7.42 9.27
C TYR A 679 2.79 -8.73 8.61
N THR A 680 3.18 -9.86 9.21
CA THR A 680 2.72 -11.19 8.84
C THR A 680 2.16 -11.91 10.05
N THR A 681 1.16 -12.76 9.86
CA THR A 681 0.46 -13.44 10.94
C THR A 681 1.05 -14.79 11.29
N GLY A 682 2.29 -15.02 11.01
CA GLY A 682 3.05 -16.13 11.56
C GLY A 682 3.19 -17.35 10.67
N ARG A 683 2.27 -17.65 9.76
CA ARG A 683 2.40 -18.86 8.94
C ARG A 683 3.49 -18.78 7.89
N ASN A 684 3.73 -17.58 7.38
CA ASN A 684 4.80 -17.31 6.43
C ASN A 684 5.92 -16.45 7.03
N ASP A 685 5.93 -16.29 8.35
CA ASP A 685 6.92 -15.50 9.06
C ASP A 685 8.03 -16.39 9.61
N GLY A 686 8.81 -16.97 8.79
CA GLY A 686 9.93 -17.83 9.16
C GLY A 686 11.09 -17.65 8.22
N GLU A 687 10.85 -16.92 7.15
CA GLU A 687 11.85 -16.73 6.13
C GLU A 687 12.50 -15.34 6.22
N PRO A 688 13.80 -15.24 6.06
CA PRO A 688 14.47 -13.96 5.98
C PRO A 688 13.97 -13.14 4.79
N GLY A 689 13.76 -11.85 5.00
CA GLY A 689 13.35 -10.94 3.96
C GLY A 689 11.84 -10.70 3.92
N THR A 690 11.39 -10.04 2.89
CA THR A 690 10.01 -9.58 2.74
C THR A 690 9.43 -10.08 1.42
N HIS A 691 8.22 -10.59 1.46
CA HIS A 691 7.50 -11.00 0.27
C HIS A 691 7.32 -9.79 -0.68
N PRO A 692 7.52 -9.96 -1.98
CA PRO A 692 7.47 -8.85 -2.92
C PRO A 692 6.06 -8.31 -3.16
N GLY A 693 5.96 -7.04 -3.54
CA GLY A 693 4.75 -6.43 -4.04
C GLY A 693 3.73 -6.02 -2.99
N GLN A 694 4.07 -6.10 -1.71
CA GLN A 694 3.15 -5.75 -0.62
C GLN A 694 3.28 -4.28 -0.23
N THR A 695 2.16 -3.68 0.14
CA THR A 695 2.10 -2.28 0.56
C THR A 695 1.24 -2.15 1.80
N PRO A 696 1.79 -1.73 2.92
CA PRO A 696 1.00 -1.46 4.13
C PRO A 696 -0.02 -0.36 3.92
N PHE A 697 -1.19 -0.49 4.52
CA PHE A 697 -2.29 0.44 4.33
C PHE A 697 -2.61 1.29 5.57
N ASN A 698 -2.30 0.81 6.77
CA ASN A 698 -2.60 1.55 7.99
C ASN A 698 -1.56 2.63 8.31
N GLY A 699 -2.03 3.78 8.77
CA GLY A 699 -1.20 4.83 9.35
C GLY A 699 -1.24 4.80 10.87
N THR A 700 -0.12 5.16 11.48
CA THR A 700 0.03 5.12 12.95
C THR A 700 -0.97 6.03 13.66
N GLU A 701 -1.32 7.18 13.07
CA GLU A 701 -2.29 8.11 13.63
C GLU A 701 -3.73 7.57 13.63
N THR A 702 -4.05 6.58 12.81
CA THR A 702 -5.37 5.94 12.76
C THR A 702 -5.64 5.18 14.06
N TRP A 703 -4.59 4.74 14.74
CA TRP A 703 -4.63 3.91 15.94
C TRP A 703 -4.10 4.65 17.18
N SER A 704 -4.41 5.90 17.25
CA SER A 704 -4.05 6.84 18.31
C SER A 704 -4.39 6.36 19.74
N PRO A 705 -3.91 6.97 20.78
CA PRO A 705 -3.66 6.48 22.17
C PRO A 705 -4.80 5.77 22.90
N GLY A 706 -5.97 5.62 22.32
CA GLY A 706 -7.07 4.89 22.98
C GLY A 706 -7.07 3.37 22.77
N ASN A 707 -6.30 2.85 21.81
CA ASN A 707 -6.42 1.46 21.39
C ASN A 707 -5.50 0.46 22.12
N GLY A 708 -4.75 0.91 23.12
CA GLY A 708 -4.03 0.06 24.05
C GLY A 708 -2.96 -0.88 23.42
N GLY A 709 -2.24 -1.60 24.28
CA GLY A 709 -1.33 -2.65 23.83
C GLY A 709 0.02 -2.16 23.27
N ASP A 710 0.57 -2.93 22.36
CA ASP A 710 1.95 -2.83 21.88
C ASP A 710 2.22 -1.53 21.11
N ALA A 711 1.23 -1.01 20.37
CA ALA A 711 1.32 0.27 19.69
C ALA A 711 1.69 1.42 20.63
N GLN A 712 1.14 1.43 21.84
CA GLN A 712 1.45 2.46 22.83
C GLN A 712 2.89 2.41 23.33
N ILE A 713 3.49 1.23 23.36
CA ILE A 713 4.89 1.05 23.77
C ILE A 713 5.79 1.65 22.71
N ILE A 714 5.55 1.28 21.46
CA ILE A 714 6.35 1.73 20.32
C ILE A 714 6.24 3.25 20.13
N LEU A 715 5.04 3.81 20.22
CA LEU A 715 4.84 5.26 20.05
C LEU A 715 5.51 6.11 21.15
N LYS A 716 5.73 5.55 22.33
CA LYS A 716 6.50 6.22 23.40
C LYS A 716 7.98 6.38 23.08
N LEU A 717 8.51 5.62 22.15
CA LEU A 717 9.90 5.75 21.68
C LEU A 717 10.08 6.86 20.66
N CYS A 718 8.98 7.37 20.12
CA CYS A 718 9.04 8.50 19.19
C CYS A 718 9.48 9.78 19.89
N TYR A 719 10.28 10.56 19.20
CA TYR A 719 10.59 11.94 19.58
C TYR A 719 10.47 12.85 18.36
N PRO A 720 9.82 14.01 18.45
CA PRO A 720 9.02 14.51 19.59
C PRO A 720 7.96 13.50 20.05
N ASP A 721 7.39 13.68 21.24
CA ASP A 721 6.31 12.84 21.73
C ASP A 721 5.20 12.68 20.68
N TRP A 722 4.79 11.47 20.41
CA TRP A 722 3.85 11.17 19.33
C TRP A 722 2.54 11.95 19.43
N ASN A 723 2.01 12.09 20.64
CA ASN A 723 0.70 12.68 20.86
C ASN A 723 0.71 14.21 20.86
N THR A 724 1.83 14.82 21.24
CA THR A 724 1.94 16.26 21.48
C THR A 724 2.97 16.95 20.58
N GLY A 725 3.84 16.18 19.93
CA GLY A 725 4.98 16.68 19.16
C GLY A 725 4.66 17.17 17.75
N GLY A 726 3.39 17.16 17.34
CA GLY A 726 2.97 17.70 16.05
C GLY A 726 3.45 16.89 14.84
N TRP A 727 3.50 15.57 14.98
CA TRP A 727 3.92 14.69 13.90
C TRP A 727 3.09 14.92 12.62
N PRO A 728 3.75 15.17 11.49
CA PRO A 728 3.07 15.24 10.20
C PRO A 728 2.49 13.88 9.83
N ARG A 729 1.32 13.88 9.23
CA ARG A 729 0.60 12.65 8.91
C ARG A 729 1.43 11.70 8.03
N GLN A 730 2.12 12.21 7.02
CA GLN A 730 2.93 11.40 6.11
C GLN A 730 4.30 10.97 6.67
N GLU A 731 4.69 11.47 7.85
CA GLU A 731 5.87 11.01 8.59
C GLU A 731 5.61 9.76 9.46
N SER A 732 4.41 9.22 9.46
CA SER A 732 3.97 8.15 10.37
C SER A 732 4.39 6.74 9.94
N PHE A 733 5.35 6.60 9.05
CA PHE A 733 5.90 5.29 8.68
C PHE A 733 6.96 4.80 9.66
N PHE A 734 6.79 3.55 10.12
CA PHE A 734 7.76 2.80 10.91
C PHE A 734 7.96 1.43 10.25
N ASN A 735 9.16 1.12 9.81
CA ASN A 735 9.48 -0.14 9.16
C ASN A 735 9.57 -1.27 10.20
N GLN A 736 8.41 -1.86 10.56
CA GLN A 736 8.30 -2.82 11.65
C GLN A 736 7.37 -3.98 11.30
N ARG A 737 7.87 -5.20 11.38
CA ARG A 737 7.14 -6.42 11.02
C ARG A 737 5.97 -6.73 11.94
N TYR A 738 6.18 -6.61 13.25
CA TYR A 738 5.18 -7.01 14.25
C TYR A 738 4.25 -5.89 14.71
N PHE A 739 4.43 -4.71 14.16
CA PHE A 739 3.56 -3.58 14.41
C PHE A 739 2.49 -3.50 13.33
N TRP A 740 1.46 -4.33 13.46
CA TRP A 740 0.38 -4.47 12.47
C TRP A 740 -0.26 -3.14 12.05
N VAL A 741 -0.40 -2.22 12.98
CA VAL A 741 -0.94 -0.87 12.72
C VAL A 741 -0.23 -0.17 11.57
N ASN A 742 1.05 -0.43 11.38
CA ASN A 742 1.86 0.28 10.40
C ASN A 742 2.37 -0.60 9.26
N GLY A 743 2.38 -1.90 9.49
CA GLY A 743 2.93 -2.87 8.55
C GLY A 743 1.88 -3.79 7.90
N GLU A 744 0.62 -3.75 8.34
CA GLU A 744 -0.43 -4.62 7.84
C GLU A 744 -0.72 -4.37 6.36
N PHE A 745 -0.96 -5.44 5.64
CA PHE A 745 -1.35 -5.43 4.24
C PHE A 745 -2.46 -6.45 3.99
N THR A 746 -3.26 -6.20 2.97
CA THR A 746 -4.32 -7.11 2.52
C THR A 746 -4.44 -7.02 1.00
N PRO A 747 -4.98 -8.01 0.31
CA PRO A 747 -5.21 -7.89 -1.13
C PRO A 747 -6.14 -6.73 -1.47
N ARG A 748 -7.22 -6.60 -0.71
CA ARG A 748 -8.28 -5.66 -1.03
C ARG A 748 -7.99 -4.20 -0.63
N GLU A 749 -7.25 -3.94 0.45
CA GLU A 749 -6.96 -2.57 0.89
C GLU A 749 -5.62 -2.06 0.39
N THR A 750 -4.63 -2.93 0.24
CA THR A 750 -3.27 -2.50 -0.10
C THR A 750 -2.92 -2.67 -1.57
N MET A 751 -3.38 -3.76 -2.18
CA MET A 751 -3.08 -4.02 -3.59
C MET A 751 -4.06 -3.34 -4.52
N ARG A 752 -5.31 -3.22 -4.08
CA ARG A 752 -6.39 -2.57 -4.82
C ARG A 752 -6.04 -1.13 -5.19
N GLY A 753 -6.36 -0.73 -6.37
CA GLY A 753 -6.06 0.58 -6.92
C GLY A 753 -4.60 0.76 -7.34
N LYS A 754 -3.64 0.28 -6.55
CA LYS A 754 -2.22 0.34 -6.94
C LYS A 754 -1.93 -0.55 -8.13
N MET A 755 -2.38 -1.80 -8.06
CA MET A 755 -2.24 -2.73 -9.18
C MET A 755 -2.92 -2.17 -10.44
N ALA A 756 -4.16 -1.70 -10.32
CA ALA A 756 -4.89 -1.13 -11.44
C ALA A 756 -4.19 0.12 -12.01
N LEU A 757 -3.72 1.03 -11.14
CA LEU A 757 -2.98 2.22 -11.53
C LEU A 757 -1.69 1.87 -12.28
N LEU A 758 -0.85 1.02 -11.70
CA LEU A 758 0.46 0.69 -12.24
C LEU A 758 0.34 -0.12 -13.53
N GLY A 759 -0.59 -1.08 -13.58
CA GLY A 759 -0.92 -1.82 -14.77
C GLY A 759 -1.46 -0.92 -15.88
N TYR A 760 -2.36 0.01 -15.55
CA TYR A 760 -2.92 0.95 -16.53
C TYR A 760 -1.84 1.87 -17.11
N LEU A 761 -0.99 2.48 -16.27
CA LEU A 761 0.11 3.33 -16.71
C LEU A 761 1.10 2.58 -17.61
N TYR A 762 1.38 1.32 -17.31
CA TYR A 762 2.21 0.47 -18.17
C TYR A 762 1.50 0.14 -19.49
N GLY A 763 0.21 -0.17 -19.45
CA GLY A 763 -0.57 -0.56 -20.61
C GLY A 763 -0.86 0.56 -21.62
N ILE A 764 -0.83 1.83 -21.20
CA ILE A 764 -1.05 2.99 -22.10
C ILE A 764 0.22 3.53 -22.74
N ARG A 765 1.39 2.91 -22.50
CA ARG A 765 2.69 3.30 -23.07
C ARG A 765 2.68 3.29 -24.62
#